data_126fe881cf75577cf4908ae37b399b4c
#
_entry.id   126fe881cf75577cf4908ae37b399b4c
#
_cell.length_a   1.000
_cell.length_b   1.000
_cell.length_c   1.000
_cell.angle_alpha   90.00
_cell.angle_beta   90.00
_cell.angle_gamma   90.00
#
_symmetry.space_group_name_H-M   'P 1'
#
loop_
_entity.id
_entity.type
_entity.pdbx_description
1 polymer ?
#
loop_
_entity_poly.entity_id
_entity_poly.type
_entity_poly.pdbx_seq_one_letter_code
_entity_poly.pdbx_strand_id
1 'polypeptide(L)'
;MSLTVLLTFLFFDSSAQVITLQHVTIFQEKISLGNGEIAAAEMLSEEVGRRTGTKWPVSVTWPASGDVIVLKKASAKTKFPFSIPAAPLLSKKSESYRILNVQHENQKVIIIEGADDRGVLFGTGYLLRTMLYNGNSVGIDQIPSFASSPDKYMRGHQLGFRNTANSWDAWTKEEFEQYIRDLVVFGTNAIESIPIFDENVSPHFKVKPAEMNAYISSICQKYSLDYWMWIPAQFDLKDTALRNKYLNTFEEICRESVRINGVFFPGGDPGDNPPELVIPLLQDLAAILKKYHPQASTWVSLQGFTPAQSQYVYKYIQEKMPVWLGGLITGPSSPTVEETRAVLPAKYKLRHYPDLTHNVRCEFEIPWWDPSFSLTLGREAINPRPYHYSAIYHALDPYIDGFISYSDGVHDDVNKIVWTALAWDRKADERTILKEYSNYFFGSAMAEDAADGILALEKNWQGPIVSNGGIAATLTAWKALEKANPTLNNNWRWQMNLLRAYYDAYTRGRYIYETELEQQVNEKLLEATSISADVAMKEANTILAKAETQPVMTEIHTHIIELCEALYKSIGLQTSVKKYQASGLERGAVLDFLDRPLNNRWWLEDEFKRIQSLPETDKLKALELIANWENVGPGSYYDEVGNVGKSIHVMKGEDWRMDPILRKNLNPGYDFSDNGLSRKRLSWLTYMRWPIAMEYGNIDTSARYIVKVNGMGECLLKINGQRVAPSRYGKGYGEIKEFPVPEALVKQGKLVLTWDDINEDFLNWRKQSRVTEVWLIKETNNSH
;
A
#
# COMPACT_ATOMS: atom_id res chain seq x y z
N MET A 1 8.08 -46.49 -47.72
CA MET A 1 9.21 -46.27 -46.84
C MET A 1 9.02 -44.89 -46.19
N SER A 2 8.50 -44.84 -44.99
CA SER A 2 8.27 -43.60 -44.23
C SER A 2 9.40 -43.47 -43.20
N LEU A 3 10.18 -42.41 -43.32
CA LEU A 3 11.33 -42.17 -42.42
C LEU A 3 10.81 -41.34 -41.24
N THR A 4 10.65 -41.96 -40.08
CA THR A 4 10.34 -41.28 -38.82
C THR A 4 11.65 -40.77 -38.22
N VAL A 5 11.81 -39.45 -38.23
CA VAL A 5 12.94 -38.76 -37.54
C VAL A 5 12.53 -38.56 -36.08
N LEU A 6 13.22 -39.31 -35.19
CA LEU A 6 13.07 -39.16 -33.74
C LEU A 6 13.94 -37.97 -33.28
N LEU A 7 13.36 -36.79 -33.00
CA LEU A 7 14.04 -35.67 -32.34
C LEU A 7 14.10 -35.96 -30.85
N THR A 8 15.25 -36.36 -30.36
CA THR A 8 15.58 -36.42 -28.94
C THR A 8 15.90 -34.97 -28.46
N PHE A 9 14.96 -34.34 -27.75
CA PHE A 9 15.25 -33.14 -26.98
C PHE A 9 16.08 -33.53 -25.76
N LEU A 10 17.38 -33.23 -25.81
CA LEU A 10 18.23 -33.19 -24.61
C LEU A 10 17.83 -31.92 -23.81
N PHE A 11 17.03 -32.12 -22.78
CA PHE A 11 16.88 -31.11 -21.72
C PHE A 11 18.23 -31.10 -20.96
N PHE A 12 19.03 -30.07 -21.18
CA PHE A 12 20.09 -29.73 -20.26
C PHE A 12 19.42 -29.11 -19.02
N ASP A 13 19.21 -29.95 -18.01
CA ASP A 13 18.98 -29.50 -16.65
C ASP A 13 20.29 -28.84 -16.18
N SER A 14 20.43 -27.54 -16.40
CA SER A 14 21.45 -26.74 -15.75
C SER A 14 21.01 -26.46 -14.32
N SER A 15 20.99 -27.49 -13.47
CA SER A 15 20.96 -27.28 -12.03
C SER A 15 22.17 -26.42 -11.67
N ALA A 16 21.96 -25.17 -11.27
CA ALA A 16 23.03 -24.32 -10.78
C ALA A 16 23.75 -25.09 -9.65
N GLN A 17 25.08 -25.30 -9.78
CA GLN A 17 25.83 -26.04 -8.81
C GLN A 17 25.93 -25.20 -7.53
N VAL A 18 25.24 -25.63 -6.48
CA VAL A 18 25.34 -25.01 -5.16
C VAL A 18 26.70 -25.23 -4.56
N ILE A 19 27.38 -24.16 -4.21
CA ILE A 19 28.68 -24.19 -3.53
C ILE A 19 28.43 -24.01 -2.03
N THR A 20 28.69 -25.04 -1.24
CA THR A 20 28.66 -24.96 0.22
C THR A 20 29.93 -24.30 0.73
N LEU A 21 29.77 -23.26 1.56
CA LEU A 21 30.86 -22.55 2.23
C LEU A 21 31.23 -23.23 3.54
N GLN A 22 32.54 -23.31 3.83
CA GLN A 22 33.06 -24.01 5.01
C GLN A 22 34.01 -23.11 5.81
N HIS A 23 33.82 -23.04 7.13
CA HIS A 23 34.71 -22.33 8.06
C HIS A 23 35.02 -20.90 7.58
N VAL A 24 33.99 -20.15 7.22
CA VAL A 24 34.12 -18.84 6.59
C VAL A 24 34.71 -17.80 7.51
N THR A 25 35.68 -17.04 6.99
CA THR A 25 36.21 -15.83 7.62
C THR A 25 35.87 -14.62 6.76
N ILE A 26 35.36 -13.56 7.38
CA ILE A 26 35.16 -12.25 6.74
C ILE A 26 36.51 -11.53 6.82
N PHE A 27 37.13 -11.28 5.69
CA PHE A 27 38.40 -10.54 5.62
C PHE A 27 38.12 -9.05 5.29
N GLN A 28 38.65 -8.17 6.13
CA GLN A 28 38.54 -6.73 5.95
C GLN A 28 39.79 -6.02 6.45
N GLU A 29 40.54 -5.38 5.55
CA GLU A 29 41.72 -4.62 5.95
C GLU A 29 41.36 -3.41 6.82
N LYS A 30 42.11 -3.17 7.89
CA LYS A 30 41.87 -2.10 8.89
C LYS A 30 42.22 -0.70 8.40
N ILE A 31 42.42 -0.46 7.11
CA ILE A 31 42.91 0.81 6.57
C ILE A 31 41.73 1.68 6.11
N SER A 32 41.47 2.78 6.81
CA SER A 32 40.50 3.83 6.44
C SER A 32 39.10 3.33 6.12
N LEU A 33 38.56 2.45 6.98
CA LEU A 33 37.19 1.95 6.82
C LEU A 33 36.18 3.07 7.02
N GLY A 34 35.19 3.14 6.12
CA GLY A 34 33.98 3.92 6.32
C GLY A 34 32.97 3.18 7.21
N ASN A 35 32.01 3.91 7.76
CA ASN A 35 30.97 3.31 8.60
C ASN A 35 30.20 2.20 7.87
N GLY A 36 29.88 2.39 6.59
CA GLY A 36 29.19 1.39 5.78
C GLY A 36 29.98 0.10 5.60
N GLU A 37 31.34 0.16 5.49
CA GLU A 37 32.17 -1.05 5.43
C GLU A 37 32.21 -1.80 6.76
N ILE A 38 32.32 -1.07 7.89
CA ILE A 38 32.28 -1.67 9.23
C ILE A 38 30.93 -2.35 9.45
N ALA A 39 29.84 -1.62 9.17
CA ALA A 39 28.49 -2.15 9.30
C ALA A 39 28.23 -3.36 8.39
N ALA A 40 28.81 -3.40 7.18
CA ALA A 40 28.70 -4.54 6.28
C ALA A 40 29.30 -5.82 6.89
N ALA A 41 30.48 -5.75 7.51
CA ALA A 41 31.12 -6.90 8.15
C ALA A 41 30.32 -7.36 9.39
N GLU A 42 29.87 -6.44 10.22
CA GLU A 42 29.02 -6.75 11.38
C GLU A 42 27.71 -7.38 10.95
N MET A 43 27.01 -6.76 9.97
CA MET A 43 25.75 -7.25 9.43
C MET A 43 25.90 -8.68 8.87
N LEU A 44 26.93 -8.93 8.07
CA LEU A 44 27.17 -10.27 7.51
C LEU A 44 27.37 -11.32 8.60
N SER A 45 28.25 -11.03 9.57
CA SER A 45 28.55 -11.95 10.69
C SER A 45 27.30 -12.24 11.53
N GLU A 46 26.54 -11.20 11.87
CA GLU A 46 25.38 -11.32 12.75
C GLU A 46 24.19 -11.97 12.05
N GLU A 47 23.92 -11.61 10.79
CA GLU A 47 22.78 -12.17 10.05
C GLU A 47 23.01 -13.65 9.69
N VAL A 48 24.22 -14.04 9.37
CA VAL A 48 24.55 -15.48 9.21
C VAL A 48 24.44 -16.20 10.56
N GLY A 49 25.00 -15.62 11.63
CA GLY A 49 24.90 -16.18 12.97
C GLY A 49 23.46 -16.39 13.44
N ARG A 50 22.57 -15.46 13.11
CA ARG A 50 21.14 -15.55 13.45
C ARG A 50 20.42 -16.70 12.74
N ARG A 51 20.81 -16.99 11.50
CA ARG A 51 20.18 -18.03 10.66
C ARG A 51 20.80 -19.41 10.82
N THR A 52 22.10 -19.49 11.14
CA THR A 52 22.83 -20.75 11.19
C THR A 52 23.28 -21.14 12.60
N GLY A 53 23.11 -20.26 13.58
CA GLY A 53 23.65 -20.44 14.93
C GLY A 53 25.16 -20.19 15.06
N THR A 54 25.88 -19.88 13.95
CA THR A 54 27.33 -19.69 13.94
C THR A 54 27.72 -18.39 13.29
N LYS A 55 28.28 -17.44 14.07
CA LYS A 55 28.81 -16.17 13.56
C LYS A 55 30.10 -16.41 12.80
N TRP A 56 30.24 -15.78 11.65
CA TRP A 56 31.51 -15.76 10.92
C TRP A 56 32.46 -14.72 11.53
N PRO A 57 33.72 -15.09 11.86
CA PRO A 57 34.67 -14.18 12.42
C PRO A 57 35.12 -13.13 11.41
N VAL A 58 35.33 -11.90 11.88
CA VAL A 58 35.95 -10.82 11.11
C VAL A 58 37.44 -10.77 11.41
N SER A 59 38.26 -10.78 10.36
CA SER A 59 39.73 -10.79 10.48
C SER A 59 40.36 -9.72 9.60
N VAL A 60 41.44 -9.14 10.10
CA VAL A 60 42.31 -8.21 9.35
C VAL A 60 43.53 -8.93 8.74
N THR A 61 43.71 -10.20 9.08
CA THR A 61 44.77 -11.07 8.52
C THR A 61 44.16 -12.17 7.68
N TRP A 62 44.81 -12.53 6.56
CA TRP A 62 44.36 -13.61 5.69
C TRP A 62 44.33 -14.94 6.44
N PRO A 63 43.21 -15.66 6.43
CA PRO A 63 43.13 -16.95 7.14
C PRO A 63 43.91 -18.04 6.44
N ALA A 64 44.55 -18.90 7.22
CA ALA A 64 45.34 -20.01 6.68
C ALA A 64 44.48 -21.13 6.06
N SER A 65 43.21 -21.23 6.41
CA SER A 65 42.29 -22.25 5.91
C SER A 65 40.82 -21.75 6.01
N GLY A 66 39.91 -22.46 5.37
CA GLY A 66 38.50 -22.11 5.28
C GLY A 66 38.20 -21.13 4.15
N ASP A 67 36.95 -20.95 3.82
CA ASP A 67 36.49 -20.04 2.78
C ASP A 67 36.54 -18.57 3.24
N VAL A 68 36.67 -17.65 2.31
CA VAL A 68 36.89 -16.23 2.66
C VAL A 68 35.88 -15.32 1.94
N ILE A 69 35.24 -14.43 2.68
CA ILE A 69 34.51 -13.33 2.10
C ILE A 69 35.28 -12.04 2.34
N VAL A 70 35.67 -11.38 1.27
CA VAL A 70 36.46 -10.16 1.28
C VAL A 70 35.53 -8.97 1.13
N LEU A 71 35.60 -8.01 2.04
CA LEU A 71 34.88 -6.75 1.96
C LEU A 71 35.87 -5.60 1.75
N LYS A 72 35.75 -4.87 0.63
CA LYS A 72 36.68 -3.78 0.34
C LYS A 72 36.08 -2.70 -0.57
N LYS A 73 36.60 -1.49 -0.45
CA LYS A 73 36.40 -0.45 -1.48
C LYS A 73 37.37 -0.60 -2.66
N ALA A 74 36.95 -0.15 -3.81
CA ALA A 74 37.83 -0.11 -5.01
C ALA A 74 39.11 0.73 -4.80
N SER A 75 39.02 1.76 -3.95
CA SER A 75 40.18 2.60 -3.59
C SER A 75 41.20 1.92 -2.68
N ALA A 76 40.81 0.83 -2.00
CA ALA A 76 41.71 0.08 -1.11
C ALA A 76 42.72 -0.77 -1.94
N LYS A 77 44.01 -0.57 -1.67
CA LYS A 77 45.12 -1.33 -2.32
C LYS A 77 45.36 -2.64 -1.57
N THR A 78 44.33 -3.47 -1.48
CA THR A 78 44.43 -4.80 -0.80
C THR A 78 45.39 -5.71 -1.52
N LYS A 79 46.37 -6.27 -0.81
CA LYS A 79 47.27 -7.31 -1.34
C LYS A 79 46.67 -8.68 -1.11
N PHE A 80 46.39 -9.39 -2.18
CA PHE A 80 45.92 -10.76 -2.13
C PHE A 80 47.06 -11.74 -2.33
N PRO A 81 47.01 -12.96 -1.79
CA PRO A 81 47.99 -14.04 -2.06
C PRO A 81 47.83 -14.61 -3.48
N PHE A 82 46.88 -14.10 -4.28
CA PHE A 82 46.57 -14.53 -5.63
C PHE A 82 46.29 -13.34 -6.55
N SER A 83 46.27 -13.60 -7.86
CA SER A 83 45.89 -12.62 -8.86
C SER A 83 44.36 -12.65 -9.04
N ILE A 84 43.73 -11.50 -9.04
CA ILE A 84 42.29 -11.37 -9.35
C ILE A 84 42.10 -11.65 -10.85
N PRO A 85 41.21 -12.60 -11.23
CA PRO A 85 40.95 -12.91 -12.64
C PRO A 85 40.27 -11.70 -13.35
N ALA A 86 40.23 -11.77 -14.70
CA ALA A 86 39.44 -10.79 -15.47
C ALA A 86 37.99 -10.75 -15.00
N ALA A 87 37.50 -9.58 -14.70
CA ALA A 87 36.25 -9.40 -14.01
C ALA A 87 35.44 -8.24 -14.66
N PRO A 88 34.11 -8.22 -14.52
CA PRO A 88 33.29 -7.11 -14.93
C PRO A 88 33.79 -5.79 -14.36
N LEU A 89 33.70 -4.71 -15.15
CA LEU A 89 34.11 -3.38 -14.69
C LEU A 89 33.15 -2.89 -13.60
N LEU A 90 33.72 -2.44 -12.50
CA LEU A 90 32.96 -1.73 -11.48
C LEU A 90 32.58 -0.33 -11.98
N SER A 91 31.30 0.03 -11.92
CA SER A 91 30.85 1.37 -12.22
C SER A 91 31.42 2.37 -11.23
N LYS A 92 31.74 3.58 -11.68
CA LYS A 92 32.15 4.70 -10.81
C LYS A 92 30.96 5.40 -10.13
N LYS A 93 29.73 5.02 -10.47
CA LYS A 93 28.53 5.55 -9.84
C LYS A 93 28.54 5.18 -8.35
N SER A 94 28.16 6.11 -7.49
CA SER A 94 28.05 5.86 -6.07
C SER A 94 27.18 4.64 -5.77
N GLU A 95 27.50 3.91 -4.72
CA GLU A 95 26.80 2.70 -4.25
C GLU A 95 26.95 1.47 -5.18
N SER A 96 27.66 1.60 -6.30
CA SER A 96 27.93 0.46 -7.19
C SER A 96 28.81 -0.58 -6.48
N TYR A 97 28.59 -1.84 -6.79
CA TYR A 97 29.44 -2.94 -6.33
C TYR A 97 29.67 -3.98 -7.42
N ARG A 98 30.66 -4.80 -7.22
CA ARG A 98 30.85 -6.06 -7.97
C ARG A 98 31.13 -7.20 -7.01
N ILE A 99 30.72 -8.39 -7.38
CA ILE A 99 31.00 -9.64 -6.67
C ILE A 99 31.84 -10.52 -7.58
N LEU A 100 32.98 -10.98 -7.05
CA LEU A 100 33.93 -11.84 -7.77
C LEU A 100 34.05 -13.15 -7.03
N ASN A 101 33.98 -14.24 -7.77
CA ASN A 101 34.24 -15.59 -7.27
C ASN A 101 35.62 -16.02 -7.71
N VAL A 102 36.47 -16.37 -6.77
CA VAL A 102 37.87 -16.80 -7.00
C VAL A 102 38.14 -18.12 -6.26
N GLN A 103 38.77 -19.05 -6.93
CA GLN A 103 39.34 -20.22 -6.27
C GLN A 103 40.81 -19.95 -5.99
N HIS A 104 41.21 -20.02 -4.74
CA HIS A 104 42.61 -19.91 -4.33
C HIS A 104 43.00 -21.15 -3.52
N GLU A 105 43.84 -22.00 -4.08
CA GLU A 105 44.17 -23.33 -3.52
C GLU A 105 42.89 -24.11 -3.17
N ASN A 106 42.71 -24.43 -1.89
CA ASN A 106 41.51 -25.10 -1.37
C ASN A 106 40.46 -24.14 -0.80
N GLN A 107 40.67 -22.82 -0.90
CA GLN A 107 39.76 -21.78 -0.39
C GLN A 107 38.86 -21.25 -1.50
N LYS A 108 37.56 -21.15 -1.26
CA LYS A 108 36.65 -20.37 -2.06
C LYS A 108 36.66 -18.93 -1.55
N VAL A 109 36.88 -18.01 -2.43
CA VAL A 109 37.00 -16.60 -2.08
C VAL A 109 35.91 -15.80 -2.82
N ILE A 110 35.08 -15.13 -2.06
CA ILE A 110 34.08 -14.19 -2.60
C ILE A 110 34.53 -12.76 -2.27
N ILE A 111 34.77 -11.95 -3.29
CA ILE A 111 35.19 -10.57 -3.10
C ILE A 111 34.02 -9.65 -3.41
N ILE A 112 33.56 -8.91 -2.41
CA ILE A 112 32.61 -7.80 -2.54
C ILE A 112 33.43 -6.52 -2.60
N GLU A 113 33.45 -5.90 -3.78
CA GLU A 113 34.16 -4.65 -4.00
C GLU A 113 33.18 -3.52 -4.32
N GLY A 114 33.08 -2.52 -3.46
CA GLY A 114 32.21 -1.35 -3.63
C GLY A 114 32.94 -0.17 -4.25
N ALA A 115 32.28 0.66 -5.04
CA ALA A 115 32.81 1.94 -5.49
C ALA A 115 33.08 2.89 -4.30
N ASP A 116 32.25 2.76 -3.26
CA ASP A 116 32.34 3.44 -1.99
C ASP A 116 31.93 2.48 -0.84
N ASP A 117 31.83 2.98 0.40
CA ASP A 117 31.47 2.16 1.55
C ASP A 117 30.02 1.67 1.51
N ARG A 118 29.09 2.44 0.88
CA ARG A 118 27.71 1.98 0.62
C ARG A 118 27.68 0.86 -0.41
N GLY A 119 28.54 0.91 -1.44
CA GLY A 119 28.67 -0.17 -2.41
C GLY A 119 29.07 -1.50 -1.75
N VAL A 120 29.97 -1.47 -0.77
CA VAL A 120 30.32 -2.67 0.04
C VAL A 120 29.10 -3.16 0.82
N LEU A 121 28.38 -2.23 1.48
CA LEU A 121 27.19 -2.55 2.27
C LEU A 121 26.10 -3.22 1.42
N PHE A 122 25.78 -2.65 0.25
CA PHE A 122 24.74 -3.20 -0.62
C PHE A 122 25.15 -4.50 -1.34
N GLY A 123 26.43 -4.63 -1.67
CA GLY A 123 26.97 -5.92 -2.17
C GLY A 123 26.86 -7.02 -1.10
N THR A 124 27.09 -6.68 0.18
CA THR A 124 26.87 -7.59 1.30
C THR A 124 25.39 -7.92 1.49
N GLY A 125 24.51 -6.94 1.34
CA GLY A 125 23.06 -7.14 1.36
C GLY A 125 22.60 -8.10 0.24
N TYR A 126 23.13 -7.94 -0.97
CA TYR A 126 22.85 -8.87 -2.07
C TYR A 126 23.28 -10.29 -1.71
N LEU A 127 24.50 -10.47 -1.20
CA LEU A 127 24.98 -11.81 -0.79
C LEU A 127 24.05 -12.41 0.28
N LEU A 128 23.66 -11.66 1.31
CA LEU A 128 22.77 -12.14 2.38
C LEU A 128 21.42 -12.62 1.87
N ARG A 129 20.76 -11.88 0.96
CA ARG A 129 19.42 -12.25 0.47
C ARG A 129 19.45 -13.37 -0.59
N THR A 130 20.61 -13.65 -1.18
CA THR A 130 20.78 -14.71 -2.19
C THR A 130 21.46 -15.97 -1.67
N MET A 131 22.07 -15.94 -0.48
CA MET A 131 22.61 -17.13 0.18
C MET A 131 21.52 -18.17 0.46
N LEU A 132 21.86 -19.44 0.32
CA LEU A 132 20.99 -20.57 0.62
C LEU A 132 21.30 -21.08 2.02
N TYR A 133 20.36 -20.91 2.94
CA TYR A 133 20.49 -21.32 4.33
C TYR A 133 19.87 -22.70 4.53
N ASN A 134 20.70 -23.70 4.92
CA ASN A 134 20.26 -25.06 5.18
C ASN A 134 20.81 -25.55 6.53
N GLY A 135 20.01 -25.33 7.59
CA GLY A 135 20.46 -25.61 8.95
C GLY A 135 21.69 -24.76 9.30
N ASN A 136 22.79 -25.45 9.71
CA ASN A 136 24.03 -24.76 10.07
C ASN A 136 24.97 -24.49 8.87
N SER A 137 24.56 -24.84 7.64
CA SER A 137 25.36 -24.65 6.44
C SER A 137 24.82 -23.49 5.60
N VAL A 138 25.72 -22.81 4.90
CA VAL A 138 25.41 -21.77 3.94
C VAL A 138 25.92 -22.19 2.57
N GLY A 139 25.01 -22.22 1.62
CA GLY A 139 25.32 -22.40 0.21
C GLY A 139 25.20 -21.07 -0.55
N ILE A 140 25.83 -21.03 -1.70
CA ILE A 140 25.61 -20.00 -2.71
C ILE A 140 25.44 -20.67 -4.05
N ASP A 141 24.54 -20.20 -4.87
CA ASP A 141 24.54 -20.59 -6.27
C ASP A 141 25.85 -20.16 -6.90
N GLN A 142 26.36 -20.94 -7.84
CA GLN A 142 27.58 -20.58 -8.58
C GLN A 142 27.25 -19.34 -9.44
N ILE A 143 27.29 -18.16 -8.80
CA ILE A 143 27.03 -16.90 -9.47
C ILE A 143 28.28 -16.53 -10.27
N PRO A 144 28.18 -16.28 -11.57
CA PRO A 144 29.30 -15.71 -12.31
C PRO A 144 29.65 -14.34 -11.72
N SER A 145 30.93 -13.94 -11.79
CA SER A 145 31.32 -12.58 -11.37
C SER A 145 30.50 -11.55 -12.10
N PHE A 146 29.93 -10.59 -11.39
CA PHE A 146 29.06 -9.56 -11.95
C PHE A 146 29.27 -8.20 -11.26
N ALA A 147 28.76 -7.14 -11.87
CA ALA A 147 28.73 -5.80 -11.31
C ALA A 147 27.29 -5.25 -11.34
N SER A 148 26.95 -4.47 -10.34
CA SER A 148 25.62 -3.86 -10.18
C SER A 148 25.73 -2.40 -9.73
N SER A 149 24.78 -1.57 -10.13
CA SER A 149 24.69 -0.17 -9.72
C SER A 149 23.24 0.29 -9.67
N PRO A 150 22.85 1.12 -8.69
CA PRO A 150 21.45 1.54 -8.57
C PRO A 150 21.03 2.47 -9.70
N ASP A 151 19.79 2.33 -10.19
CA ASP A 151 19.22 3.26 -11.18
C ASP A 151 18.93 4.63 -10.54
N LYS A 152 18.31 4.64 -9.35
CA LYS A 152 17.98 5.86 -8.60
C LYS A 152 18.99 6.13 -7.48
N TYR A 153 19.36 7.41 -7.32
CA TYR A 153 20.30 7.81 -6.26
C TYR A 153 19.70 7.79 -4.86
N MET A 154 18.36 7.91 -4.73
CA MET A 154 17.65 7.93 -3.46
C MET A 154 16.56 6.85 -3.47
N ARG A 155 16.60 6.00 -2.45
CA ARG A 155 15.70 4.87 -2.26
C ARG A 155 15.43 4.73 -0.78
N GLY A 156 14.33 5.32 -0.31
CA GLY A 156 14.10 5.44 1.12
C GLY A 156 12.67 5.16 1.55
N HIS A 157 12.50 5.08 2.87
CA HIS A 157 11.21 4.88 3.50
C HIS A 157 11.05 5.78 4.72
N GLN A 158 9.85 6.32 4.90
CA GLN A 158 9.49 6.99 6.12
C GLN A 158 9.16 5.94 7.19
N LEU A 159 9.83 6.05 8.34
CA LEU A 159 9.63 5.20 9.51
C LEU A 159 9.31 6.12 10.69
N GLY A 160 8.08 6.64 10.72
CA GLY A 160 7.63 7.58 11.74
C GLY A 160 7.39 6.89 13.09
N PHE A 161 8.17 7.23 14.13
CA PHE A 161 7.91 6.78 15.50
C PHE A 161 6.86 7.68 16.14
N ARG A 162 5.59 7.32 15.99
CA ARG A 162 4.43 8.11 16.42
C ARG A 162 3.21 7.23 16.72
N ASN A 163 2.22 7.78 17.44
CA ASN A 163 1.03 7.05 17.87
C ASN A 163 0.14 6.49 16.75
N THR A 164 0.29 6.98 15.52
CA THR A 164 -0.49 6.47 14.37
C THR A 164 0.18 5.31 13.65
N ALA A 165 1.42 5.01 13.98
CA ALA A 165 2.22 3.99 13.31
C ALA A 165 2.03 2.59 13.86
N ASN A 166 0.88 2.18 14.13
CA ASN A 166 0.23 1.02 14.76
C ASN A 166 1.05 -0.26 15.10
N SER A 167 2.36 -0.20 14.97
CA SER A 167 3.33 -1.22 15.41
C SER A 167 4.62 -0.55 15.88
N TRP A 168 5.16 0.39 15.12
CA TRP A 168 6.45 1.02 15.42
C TRP A 168 6.47 1.78 16.74
N ASP A 169 5.36 2.35 17.17
CA ASP A 169 5.23 3.02 18.47
C ASP A 169 5.45 2.06 19.67
N ALA A 170 5.29 0.75 19.44
CA ALA A 170 5.56 -0.28 20.44
C ALA A 170 7.01 -0.83 20.40
N TRP A 171 7.85 -0.38 19.45
CA TRP A 171 9.16 -0.97 19.22
C TRP A 171 10.26 -0.39 20.11
N THR A 172 11.24 -1.24 20.40
CA THR A 172 12.51 -0.86 21.02
C THR A 172 13.49 -0.31 19.99
N LYS A 173 14.62 0.19 20.47
CA LYS A 173 15.73 0.65 19.62
C LYS A 173 16.29 -0.48 18.76
N GLU A 174 16.43 -1.68 19.34
CA GLU A 174 16.96 -2.86 18.68
C GLU A 174 16.03 -3.37 17.57
N GLU A 175 14.71 -3.33 17.79
CA GLU A 175 13.70 -3.66 16.78
C GLU A 175 13.75 -2.69 15.61
N PHE A 176 13.90 -1.37 15.86
CA PHE A 176 14.09 -0.38 14.81
C PHE A 176 15.39 -0.58 14.03
N GLU A 177 16.51 -0.82 14.72
CA GLU A 177 17.78 -1.08 14.04
C GLU A 177 17.71 -2.33 13.17
N GLN A 178 17.07 -3.40 13.66
CA GLN A 178 16.90 -4.62 12.88
C GLN A 178 16.05 -4.39 11.63
N TYR A 179 14.96 -3.64 11.76
CA TYR A 179 14.11 -3.35 10.61
C TYR A 179 14.83 -2.48 9.56
N ILE A 180 15.57 -1.47 9.99
CA ILE A 180 16.39 -0.66 9.09
C ILE A 180 17.45 -1.53 8.41
N ARG A 181 18.10 -2.45 9.13
CA ARG A 181 19.05 -3.42 8.57
C ARG A 181 18.38 -4.30 7.51
N ASP A 182 17.18 -4.81 7.78
CA ASP A 182 16.41 -5.60 6.82
C ASP A 182 16.15 -4.81 5.52
N LEU A 183 15.77 -3.53 5.62
CA LEU A 183 15.59 -2.66 4.46
C LEU A 183 16.91 -2.42 3.70
N VAL A 184 18.02 -2.24 4.40
CA VAL A 184 19.36 -2.08 3.82
C VAL A 184 19.77 -3.29 3.00
N VAL A 185 19.46 -4.51 3.45
CA VAL A 185 19.72 -5.75 2.71
C VAL A 185 19.11 -5.72 1.31
N PHE A 186 17.98 -5.02 1.14
CA PHE A 186 17.30 -4.86 -0.15
C PHE A 186 17.65 -3.57 -0.89
N GLY A 187 18.56 -2.75 -0.38
CA GLY A 187 19.09 -1.60 -1.10
C GLY A 187 18.55 -0.24 -0.69
N THR A 188 17.82 -0.14 0.43
CA THR A 188 17.38 1.14 1.01
C THR A 188 18.58 1.95 1.46
N ASN A 189 18.67 3.22 1.03
CA ASN A 189 19.78 4.12 1.36
C ASN A 189 19.36 5.37 2.13
N ALA A 190 18.07 5.58 2.39
CA ALA A 190 17.55 6.73 3.13
C ALA A 190 16.42 6.33 4.07
N ILE A 191 16.42 6.89 5.28
CA ILE A 191 15.37 6.75 6.27
C ILE A 191 14.84 8.13 6.64
N GLU A 192 13.52 8.29 6.61
CA GLU A 192 12.85 9.52 7.02
C GLU A 192 12.09 9.31 8.32
N SER A 193 12.31 10.15 9.31
CA SER A 193 11.57 10.15 10.57
C SER A 193 10.62 11.35 10.67
N ILE A 194 9.77 11.34 11.70
CA ILE A 194 8.81 12.41 12.00
C ILE A 194 9.08 12.94 13.41
N PRO A 195 10.09 13.82 13.58
CA PRO A 195 10.52 14.27 14.91
C PRO A 195 9.62 15.35 15.52
N ILE A 196 8.89 16.10 14.70
CA ILE A 196 7.97 17.14 15.14
C ILE A 196 6.55 16.69 14.82
N PHE A 197 5.82 16.27 15.84
CA PHE A 197 4.43 15.90 15.75
C PHE A 197 3.74 16.30 17.05
N ASP A 198 2.58 16.97 16.96
CA ASP A 198 1.86 17.44 18.12
C ASP A 198 1.33 16.28 18.98
N GLU A 199 1.41 16.47 20.30
CA GLU A 199 0.84 15.57 21.32
C GLU A 199 1.04 14.07 21.02
N ASN A 200 2.24 13.72 20.61
CA ASN A 200 2.60 12.36 20.25
C ASN A 200 2.64 11.46 21.49
N VAL A 201 1.46 11.04 21.93
CA VAL A 201 1.27 10.17 23.10
C VAL A 201 0.69 8.83 22.62
N SER A 202 1.39 7.75 22.91
CA SER A 202 0.90 6.38 22.71
C SER A 202 1.06 5.58 24.00
N PRO A 203 0.08 4.72 24.36
CA PRO A 203 0.23 3.80 25.47
C PRO A 203 1.30 2.73 25.24
N HIS A 204 1.76 2.59 23.99
CA HIS A 204 2.73 1.58 23.57
C HIS A 204 4.19 2.05 23.62
N PHE A 205 4.46 3.34 23.76
CA PHE A 205 5.82 3.87 23.77
C PHE A 205 6.70 3.25 24.87
N LYS A 206 7.69 2.48 24.46
CA LYS A 206 8.77 1.99 25.33
C LYS A 206 9.95 2.96 25.39
N VAL A 207 10.07 3.85 24.40
CA VAL A 207 11.10 4.84 24.24
C VAL A 207 10.44 6.20 23.98
N LYS A 208 11.04 7.29 24.46
CA LYS A 208 10.52 8.64 24.16
C LYS A 208 10.72 8.96 22.67
N PRO A 209 9.75 9.61 21.99
CA PRO A 209 9.87 9.94 20.56
C PRO A 209 11.15 10.71 20.20
N ALA A 210 11.54 11.72 20.96
CA ALA A 210 12.78 12.47 20.74
C ALA A 210 14.03 11.57 20.82
N GLU A 211 14.08 10.68 21.81
CA GLU A 211 15.17 9.73 22.00
C GLU A 211 15.24 8.72 20.84
N MET A 212 14.09 8.20 20.37
CA MET A 212 14.04 7.30 19.23
C MET A 212 14.49 7.98 17.94
N ASN A 213 14.03 9.21 17.67
CA ASN A 213 14.44 9.95 16.48
C ASN A 213 15.95 10.23 16.44
N ALA A 214 16.55 10.61 17.58
CA ALA A 214 17.99 10.75 17.70
C ALA A 214 18.72 9.40 17.47
N TYR A 215 18.15 8.30 17.98
CA TYR A 215 18.71 6.96 17.77
C TYR A 215 18.62 6.53 16.29
N ILE A 216 17.52 6.79 15.59
CA ILE A 216 17.39 6.51 14.15
C ILE A 216 18.45 7.28 13.36
N SER A 217 18.73 8.56 13.73
CA SER A 217 19.82 9.33 13.13
C SER A 217 21.18 8.63 13.32
N SER A 218 21.42 8.05 14.50
CA SER A 218 22.66 7.31 14.78
C SER A 218 22.76 5.98 14.02
N ILE A 219 21.65 5.28 13.83
CA ILE A 219 21.58 4.09 12.96
C ILE A 219 21.95 4.47 11.52
N CYS A 220 21.37 5.57 11.01
CA CYS A 220 21.71 6.05 9.67
C CYS A 220 23.20 6.40 9.54
N GLN A 221 23.81 6.97 10.58
CA GLN A 221 25.26 7.20 10.60
C GLN A 221 26.04 5.88 10.59
N LYS A 222 25.66 4.90 11.40
CA LYS A 222 26.29 3.56 11.49
C LYS A 222 26.31 2.87 10.14
N TYR A 223 25.19 2.83 9.42
CA TYR A 223 25.06 2.18 8.12
C TYR A 223 25.37 3.10 6.93
N SER A 224 25.89 4.30 7.17
CA SER A 224 26.13 5.32 6.12
C SER A 224 24.90 5.70 5.31
N LEU A 225 23.70 5.56 5.86
CA LEU A 225 22.44 5.91 5.20
C LEU A 225 22.18 7.42 5.28
N ASP A 226 21.32 7.94 4.42
CA ASP A 226 20.82 9.30 4.55
C ASP A 226 19.69 9.34 5.57
N TYR A 227 19.78 10.28 6.51
CA TYR A 227 18.72 10.57 7.48
C TYR A 227 17.94 11.80 7.05
N TRP A 228 16.63 11.64 6.93
CA TRP A 228 15.68 12.66 6.54
C TRP A 228 14.67 12.91 7.65
N MET A 229 14.07 14.10 7.65
CA MET A 229 13.03 14.48 8.60
C MET A 229 11.83 15.08 7.85
N TRP A 230 10.64 14.55 8.08
CA TRP A 230 9.38 15.16 7.71
C TRP A 230 8.91 16.05 8.84
N ILE A 231 8.69 17.34 8.55
CA ILE A 231 8.44 18.37 9.58
C ILE A 231 7.27 19.26 9.17
N PRO A 232 6.02 18.93 9.54
CA PRO A 232 4.84 19.73 9.24
C PRO A 232 4.73 20.94 10.17
N ALA A 233 3.98 21.97 9.74
CA ALA A 233 3.53 23.07 10.60
C ALA A 233 1.99 23.03 10.68
N GLN A 234 1.46 22.43 11.75
CA GLN A 234 0.02 22.25 11.96
C GLN A 234 -0.64 23.43 12.70
N PHE A 235 -0.09 24.61 12.56
CA PHE A 235 -0.55 25.85 13.16
C PHE A 235 -0.49 26.99 12.14
N ASP A 236 -1.21 28.09 12.38
CA ASP A 236 -1.16 29.27 11.51
C ASP A 236 0.22 29.94 11.63
N LEU A 237 0.97 29.97 10.53
CA LEU A 237 2.31 30.58 10.48
C LEU A 237 2.32 32.09 10.72
N LYS A 238 1.16 32.75 10.74
CA LYS A 238 1.02 34.15 11.20
C LYS A 238 1.20 34.30 12.72
N ASP A 239 0.98 33.22 13.48
CA ASP A 239 1.27 33.22 14.91
C ASP A 239 2.80 33.18 15.13
N THR A 240 3.36 34.34 15.41
CA THR A 240 4.81 34.53 15.61
C THR A 240 5.35 33.77 16.83
N ALA A 241 4.55 33.57 17.86
CA ALA A 241 4.95 32.84 19.07
C ALA A 241 5.07 31.36 18.79
N LEU A 242 4.07 30.76 18.12
CA LEU A 242 4.11 29.34 17.70
C LEU A 242 5.21 29.10 16.67
N ARG A 243 5.39 30.03 15.72
CA ARG A 243 6.46 29.95 14.72
C ARG A 243 7.84 29.96 15.36
N ASN A 244 8.09 30.84 16.33
CA ASN A 244 9.37 30.88 17.04
C ASN A 244 9.59 29.62 17.89
N LYS A 245 8.55 29.14 18.58
CA LYS A 245 8.63 27.85 19.30
C LYS A 245 9.01 26.71 18.37
N TYR A 246 8.38 26.62 17.20
CA TYR A 246 8.66 25.62 16.18
C TYR A 246 10.12 25.68 15.69
N LEU A 247 10.64 26.87 15.38
CA LEU A 247 12.03 27.06 14.96
C LEU A 247 13.03 26.66 16.07
N ASN A 248 12.73 26.98 17.31
CA ASN A 248 13.58 26.59 18.47
C ASN A 248 13.58 25.06 18.63
N THR A 249 12.43 24.41 18.56
CA THR A 249 12.34 22.95 18.61
C THR A 249 13.12 22.31 17.45
N PHE A 250 12.99 22.85 16.24
CA PHE A 250 13.76 22.37 15.11
C PHE A 250 15.28 22.54 15.30
N GLU A 251 15.71 23.66 15.86
CA GLU A 251 17.13 23.88 16.17
C GLU A 251 17.67 22.89 17.22
N GLU A 252 16.88 22.56 18.23
CA GLU A 252 17.22 21.52 19.22
C GLU A 252 17.40 20.15 18.56
N ILE A 253 16.46 19.76 17.69
CA ILE A 253 16.54 18.50 16.95
C ILE A 253 17.79 18.48 16.06
N CYS A 254 18.08 19.57 15.34
CA CYS A 254 19.29 19.66 14.52
C CYS A 254 20.57 19.51 15.33
N ARG A 255 20.62 20.07 16.55
CA ARG A 255 21.77 19.96 17.45
C ARG A 255 21.96 18.55 18.02
N GLU A 256 20.87 17.84 18.32
CA GLU A 256 20.88 16.50 18.92
C GLU A 256 21.09 15.38 17.91
N SER A 257 20.70 15.59 16.66
CA SER A 257 20.88 14.61 15.60
C SER A 257 22.33 14.55 15.13
N VAL A 258 22.93 13.37 15.13
CA VAL A 258 24.33 13.17 14.68
C VAL A 258 24.47 13.25 13.15
N ARG A 259 23.38 13.05 12.42
CA ARG A 259 23.34 13.09 10.97
C ARG A 259 21.98 13.58 10.49
N ILE A 260 21.96 14.56 9.59
CA ILE A 260 20.79 14.96 8.80
C ILE A 260 21.29 15.22 7.37
N ASN A 261 20.61 14.64 6.38
CA ASN A 261 20.90 14.82 4.96
C ASN A 261 19.82 15.66 4.26
N GLY A 262 18.58 15.60 4.76
CA GLY A 262 17.49 16.36 4.18
C GLY A 262 16.35 16.63 5.14
N VAL A 263 15.62 17.69 4.86
CA VAL A 263 14.40 18.08 5.58
C VAL A 263 13.29 18.24 4.57
N PHE A 264 12.20 17.57 4.81
CA PHE A 264 10.99 17.60 4.00
C PHE A 264 9.88 18.37 4.72
N PHE A 265 9.42 19.45 4.12
CA PHE A 265 8.25 20.22 4.55
C PHE A 265 7.06 19.90 3.63
N PRO A 266 5.89 19.47 4.14
CA PRO A 266 4.80 18.95 3.31
C PRO A 266 3.93 20.02 2.62
N GLY A 267 4.35 21.28 2.57
CA GLY A 267 3.60 22.33 1.90
C GLY A 267 2.38 22.82 2.70
N GLY A 268 1.19 22.69 2.13
CA GLY A 268 -0.06 23.13 2.73
C GLY A 268 -0.80 22.07 3.56
N ASP A 269 -0.43 20.80 3.50
CA ASP A 269 -1.11 19.72 4.21
C ASP A 269 -0.10 18.84 4.98
N PRO A 270 -0.17 18.79 6.31
CA PRO A 270 -1.14 19.49 7.18
C PRO A 270 -0.77 20.96 7.45
N GLY A 271 -1.77 21.78 7.82
CA GLY A 271 -1.59 23.15 8.34
C GLY A 271 -2.24 24.26 7.51
N ASP A 272 -2.67 23.96 6.28
CA ASP A 272 -3.37 24.89 5.37
C ASP A 272 -2.67 26.26 5.17
N ASN A 273 -1.35 26.32 5.41
CA ASN A 273 -0.56 27.53 5.30
C ASN A 273 -0.27 27.89 3.83
N PRO A 274 -0.50 29.10 3.37
CA PRO A 274 -0.22 29.50 2.00
C PRO A 274 1.30 29.63 1.74
N PRO A 275 1.76 29.44 0.49
CA PRO A 275 3.18 29.39 0.15
C PRO A 275 3.93 30.70 0.47
N GLU A 276 3.24 31.86 0.52
CA GLU A 276 3.80 33.15 0.91
C GLU A 276 4.29 33.15 2.37
N LEU A 277 3.72 32.31 3.25
CA LEU A 277 4.18 32.10 4.62
C LEU A 277 5.12 30.92 4.74
N VAL A 278 4.93 29.86 3.92
CA VAL A 278 5.78 28.67 3.94
C VAL A 278 7.18 28.96 3.43
N ILE A 279 7.35 29.70 2.33
CA ILE A 279 8.69 29.96 1.77
C ILE A 279 9.61 30.70 2.75
N PRO A 280 9.19 31.77 3.45
CA PRO A 280 10.03 32.39 4.49
C PRO A 280 10.39 31.44 5.65
N LEU A 281 9.45 30.58 6.07
CA LEU A 281 9.76 29.56 7.07
C LEU A 281 10.85 28.60 6.59
N LEU A 282 10.77 28.14 5.34
CA LEU A 282 11.77 27.24 4.75
C LEU A 282 13.16 27.88 4.69
N GLN A 283 13.24 29.19 4.47
CA GLN A 283 14.52 29.93 4.52
C GLN A 283 15.14 29.91 5.91
N ASP A 284 14.31 30.11 6.96
CA ASP A 284 14.81 30.08 8.36
C ASP A 284 15.21 28.65 8.75
N LEU A 285 14.42 27.64 8.38
CA LEU A 285 14.76 26.22 8.59
C LEU A 285 16.09 25.85 7.90
N ALA A 286 16.27 26.31 6.66
CA ALA A 286 17.51 26.09 5.92
C ALA A 286 18.73 26.78 6.57
N ALA A 287 18.54 27.96 7.13
CA ALA A 287 19.60 28.65 7.84
C ALA A 287 20.05 27.93 9.15
N ILE A 288 19.04 27.41 9.89
CA ILE A 288 19.31 26.59 11.10
C ILE A 288 19.98 25.27 10.68
N LEU A 289 19.43 24.59 9.68
CA LEU A 289 19.96 23.31 9.19
C LEU A 289 21.44 23.44 8.78
N LYS A 290 21.78 24.50 8.04
CA LYS A 290 23.13 24.74 7.56
C LYS A 290 24.13 24.97 8.69
N LYS A 291 23.70 25.50 9.85
CA LYS A 291 24.56 25.73 11.02
C LYS A 291 25.12 24.44 11.61
N TYR A 292 24.27 23.36 11.61
CA TYR A 292 24.62 22.09 12.26
C TYR A 292 24.96 21.00 11.23
N HIS A 293 24.29 21.02 10.05
CA HIS A 293 24.43 20.03 8.99
C HIS A 293 24.65 20.72 7.63
N PRO A 294 25.84 21.28 7.36
CA PRO A 294 26.10 22.15 6.21
C PRO A 294 25.89 21.49 4.82
N GLN A 295 25.86 20.16 4.75
CA GLN A 295 25.61 19.41 3.52
C GLN A 295 24.13 19.04 3.32
N ALA A 296 23.30 19.26 4.31
CA ALA A 296 21.88 18.97 4.25
C ALA A 296 21.12 20.02 3.43
N SER A 297 19.98 19.63 2.86
CA SER A 297 19.12 20.50 2.06
C SER A 297 17.67 20.46 2.54
N THR A 298 16.96 21.54 2.31
CA THR A 298 15.51 21.66 2.60
C THR A 298 14.74 21.40 1.33
N TRP A 299 13.64 20.65 1.45
CA TRP A 299 12.78 20.24 0.35
C TRP A 299 11.31 20.54 0.71
N VAL A 300 10.49 20.76 -0.29
CA VAL A 300 9.07 21.06 -0.10
C VAL A 300 8.22 20.28 -1.10
N SER A 301 7.07 19.79 -0.62
CA SER A 301 6.00 19.33 -1.53
C SER A 301 5.00 20.44 -1.80
N LEU A 302 4.19 20.23 -2.83
CA LEU A 302 3.05 21.10 -3.15
C LEU A 302 1.74 20.52 -2.64
N GLN A 303 1.82 19.56 -1.72
CA GLN A 303 0.68 18.89 -1.11
C GLN A 303 -0.28 19.91 -0.47
N GLY A 304 -1.55 19.79 -0.78
CA GLY A 304 -2.60 20.67 -0.26
C GLY A 304 -2.64 22.08 -0.84
N PHE A 305 -1.69 22.46 -1.69
CA PHE A 305 -1.74 23.75 -2.38
C PHE A 305 -2.76 23.75 -3.52
N THR A 306 -3.49 24.86 -3.65
CA THR A 306 -4.33 25.11 -4.83
C THR A 306 -3.47 25.24 -6.10
N PRO A 307 -4.05 25.09 -7.30
CA PRO A 307 -3.30 25.31 -8.55
C PRO A 307 -2.59 26.68 -8.61
N ALA A 308 -3.26 27.75 -8.14
CA ALA A 308 -2.66 29.09 -8.09
C ALA A 308 -1.47 29.18 -7.14
N GLN A 309 -1.56 28.54 -5.97
CA GLN A 309 -0.48 28.46 -5.00
C GLN A 309 0.70 27.61 -5.52
N SER A 310 0.43 26.52 -6.22
CA SER A 310 1.47 25.70 -6.86
C SER A 310 2.19 26.51 -7.95
N GLN A 311 1.48 27.27 -8.77
CA GLN A 311 2.08 28.17 -9.76
C GLN A 311 2.92 29.27 -9.13
N TYR A 312 2.52 29.80 -7.97
CA TYR A 312 3.32 30.77 -7.21
C TYR A 312 4.67 30.15 -6.79
N VAL A 313 4.69 28.92 -6.27
CA VAL A 313 5.94 28.22 -5.89
C VAL A 313 6.82 27.96 -7.09
N TYR A 314 6.26 27.48 -8.21
CA TYR A 314 7.04 27.24 -9.43
C TYR A 314 7.70 28.52 -9.93
N LYS A 315 6.94 29.62 -10.01
CA LYS A 315 7.44 30.93 -10.42
C LYS A 315 8.55 31.41 -9.48
N TYR A 316 8.36 31.30 -8.16
CA TYR A 316 9.38 31.65 -7.18
C TYR A 316 10.69 30.88 -7.42
N ILE A 317 10.59 29.56 -7.63
CA ILE A 317 11.77 28.72 -7.87
C ILE A 317 12.48 29.12 -9.17
N GLN A 318 11.73 29.35 -10.26
CA GLN A 318 12.27 29.73 -11.58
C GLN A 318 12.96 31.09 -11.54
N GLU A 319 12.37 32.09 -10.88
CA GLU A 319 12.88 33.47 -10.82
C GLU A 319 14.03 33.64 -9.81
N LYS A 320 13.91 33.03 -8.63
CA LYS A 320 14.87 33.24 -7.53
C LYS A 320 15.97 32.19 -7.49
N MET A 321 15.76 31.02 -8.09
CA MET A 321 16.74 29.92 -8.11
C MET A 321 17.37 29.67 -6.73
N PRO A 322 16.59 29.48 -5.63
CA PRO A 322 17.09 29.48 -4.27
C PRO A 322 18.14 28.39 -4.04
N VAL A 323 19.28 28.77 -3.46
CA VAL A 323 20.43 27.86 -3.21
C VAL A 323 20.20 26.91 -2.01
N TRP A 324 19.26 27.24 -1.13
CA TRP A 324 18.91 26.43 0.03
C TRP A 324 17.98 25.28 -0.31
N LEU A 325 17.28 25.33 -1.46
CA LEU A 325 16.34 24.32 -1.90
C LEU A 325 17.08 23.18 -2.60
N GLY A 326 16.90 21.95 -2.11
CA GLY A 326 17.44 20.73 -2.73
C GLY A 326 16.60 20.26 -3.92
N GLY A 327 15.27 20.39 -3.81
CA GLY A 327 14.32 19.97 -4.81
C GLY A 327 12.88 20.05 -4.36
N LEU A 328 11.99 19.57 -5.23
CA LEU A 328 10.57 19.40 -4.92
C LEU A 328 10.24 17.94 -4.64
N ILE A 329 9.12 17.75 -3.95
CA ILE A 329 8.57 16.44 -3.64
C ILE A 329 7.15 16.37 -4.17
N THR A 330 6.82 15.31 -4.91
CA THR A 330 5.45 14.98 -5.33
C THR A 330 4.93 13.82 -4.50
N GLY A 331 3.62 13.73 -4.33
CA GLY A 331 2.94 12.71 -3.56
C GLY A 331 1.44 12.98 -3.49
N PRO A 332 0.72 12.43 -2.52
CA PRO A 332 -0.72 12.63 -2.38
C PRO A 332 -1.10 14.12 -2.43
N SER A 333 -2.20 14.44 -3.11
CA SER A 333 -2.72 15.82 -3.23
C SER A 333 -1.73 16.87 -3.75
N SER A 334 -0.69 16.45 -4.46
CA SER A 334 0.25 17.31 -5.17
C SER A 334 -0.10 17.40 -6.67
N PRO A 335 0.36 18.43 -7.41
CA PRO A 335 0.39 18.36 -8.87
C PRO A 335 1.11 17.11 -9.36
N THR A 336 0.78 16.65 -10.55
CA THR A 336 1.36 15.41 -11.10
C THR A 336 2.88 15.47 -11.20
N VAL A 337 3.51 14.32 -11.18
CA VAL A 337 4.98 14.20 -11.27
C VAL A 337 5.47 14.79 -12.59
N GLU A 338 4.73 14.55 -13.70
CA GLU A 338 5.05 15.05 -15.03
C GLU A 338 4.95 16.57 -15.12
N GLU A 339 3.84 17.14 -14.61
CA GLU A 339 3.65 18.59 -14.58
C GLU A 339 4.76 19.24 -13.78
N THR A 340 5.06 18.72 -12.60
CA THR A 340 6.13 19.24 -11.74
C THR A 340 7.48 19.11 -12.44
N ARG A 341 7.80 17.96 -13.04
CA ARG A 341 9.07 17.76 -13.76
C ARG A 341 9.23 18.70 -14.95
N ALA A 342 8.15 18.97 -15.69
CA ALA A 342 8.17 19.84 -16.85
C ALA A 342 8.54 21.30 -16.53
N VAL A 343 8.17 21.78 -15.34
CA VAL A 343 8.38 23.19 -14.92
C VAL A 343 9.58 23.40 -13.99
N LEU A 344 10.05 22.33 -13.32
CA LEU A 344 11.15 22.41 -12.36
C LEU A 344 12.51 22.56 -13.09
N PRO A 345 13.30 23.62 -12.81
CA PRO A 345 14.62 23.78 -13.43
C PRO A 345 15.54 22.57 -13.17
N ALA A 346 16.31 22.17 -14.18
CA ALA A 346 17.11 20.94 -14.19
C ALA A 346 18.13 20.80 -13.04
N LYS A 347 18.53 21.90 -12.40
CA LYS A 347 19.44 21.85 -11.24
C LYS A 347 18.78 21.27 -10.00
N TYR A 348 17.45 21.32 -9.89
CA TYR A 348 16.72 20.79 -8.75
C TYR A 348 16.29 19.35 -9.00
N LYS A 349 16.37 18.56 -7.96
CA LYS A 349 15.90 17.18 -7.98
C LYS A 349 14.39 17.09 -7.76
N LEU A 350 13.77 16.05 -8.29
CA LEU A 350 12.38 15.71 -8.03
C LEU A 350 12.33 14.36 -7.33
N ARG A 351 11.93 14.36 -6.07
CA ARG A 351 11.69 13.18 -5.26
C ARG A 351 10.20 12.86 -5.27
N HIS A 352 9.86 11.59 -5.37
CA HIS A 352 8.49 11.14 -5.13
C HIS A 352 8.32 10.64 -3.69
N TYR A 353 7.12 10.80 -3.15
CA TYR A 353 6.70 10.40 -1.81
C TYR A 353 5.49 9.45 -1.94
N PRO A 354 5.71 8.21 -2.49
CA PRO A 354 4.62 7.29 -2.77
C PRO A 354 3.97 6.81 -1.48
N ASP A 355 2.65 6.80 -1.47
CA ASP A 355 1.87 6.19 -0.40
C ASP A 355 1.79 4.68 -0.60
N LEU A 356 2.54 3.91 0.18
CA LEU A 356 2.56 2.45 0.10
C LEU A 356 1.65 1.76 1.13
N THR A 357 1.08 2.53 2.06
CA THR A 357 0.37 2.00 3.23
C THR A 357 -1.13 1.89 3.02
N HIS A 358 -1.75 2.90 2.43
CA HIS A 358 -3.20 3.01 2.41
C HIS A 358 -3.85 2.23 1.26
N ASN A 359 -5.04 1.69 1.53
CA ASN A 359 -5.83 0.94 0.55
C ASN A 359 -6.89 1.81 -0.12
N VAL A 360 -7.43 2.79 0.61
CA VAL A 360 -8.47 3.74 0.16
C VAL A 360 -8.14 5.14 0.64
N ARG A 361 -8.67 6.15 -0.03
CA ARG A 361 -8.44 7.58 0.27
C ARG A 361 -6.96 7.93 0.35
N CYS A 362 -6.22 7.53 -0.65
CA CYS A 362 -4.77 7.68 -0.73
C CYS A 362 -4.35 8.06 -2.16
N GLU A 363 -3.04 8.06 -2.40
CA GLU A 363 -2.50 8.31 -3.74
C GLU A 363 -2.77 7.14 -4.70
N PHE A 364 -2.64 5.89 -4.20
CA PHE A 364 -2.75 4.67 -5.00
C PHE A 364 -3.77 3.72 -4.40
N GLU A 365 -5.04 4.05 -4.54
CA GLU A 365 -6.14 3.19 -4.08
C GLU A 365 -6.12 1.83 -4.79
N ILE A 366 -6.67 0.80 -4.12
CA ILE A 366 -6.81 -0.52 -4.75
C ILE A 366 -7.84 -0.41 -5.87
N PRO A 367 -7.47 -0.76 -7.12
CA PRO A 367 -8.38 -0.61 -8.26
C PRO A 367 -9.55 -1.58 -8.17
N TRP A 368 -10.77 -1.05 -8.19
CA TRP A 368 -12.01 -1.83 -8.33
C TRP A 368 -12.10 -3.09 -7.46
N TRP A 369 -11.59 -3.04 -6.22
CA TRP A 369 -11.75 -4.15 -5.31
C TRP A 369 -13.19 -4.31 -4.84
N ASP A 370 -13.52 -5.51 -4.36
CA ASP A 370 -14.87 -5.80 -3.88
C ASP A 370 -15.18 -5.00 -2.61
N PRO A 371 -16.37 -4.39 -2.50
CA PRO A 371 -16.80 -3.66 -1.30
C PRO A 371 -16.65 -4.45 0.01
N SER A 372 -16.79 -5.76 -0.02
CA SER A 372 -16.62 -6.61 1.17
C SER A 372 -15.24 -6.44 1.80
N PHE A 373 -14.20 -6.25 0.98
CA PHE A 373 -12.85 -5.97 1.47
C PHE A 373 -12.71 -4.54 2.00
N SER A 374 -13.25 -3.53 1.31
CA SER A 374 -13.19 -2.15 1.81
C SER A 374 -13.92 -1.99 3.15
N LEU A 375 -15.02 -2.74 3.34
CA LEU A 375 -15.82 -2.73 4.56
C LEU A 375 -15.16 -3.43 5.74
N THR A 376 -14.30 -4.44 5.50
CA THR A 376 -13.71 -5.27 6.56
C THR A 376 -12.23 -5.02 6.80
N LEU A 377 -11.51 -4.46 5.82
CA LEU A 377 -10.08 -4.17 5.93
C LEU A 377 -9.78 -2.71 6.24
N GLY A 378 -10.63 -1.81 5.80
CA GLY A 378 -10.44 -0.39 6.00
C GLY A 378 -9.21 0.16 5.26
N ARG A 379 -8.62 1.23 5.82
CA ARG A 379 -7.61 2.03 5.14
C ARG A 379 -6.20 1.45 5.22
N GLU A 380 -5.81 0.87 6.35
CA GLU A 380 -4.42 0.49 6.64
C GLU A 380 -4.30 -1.00 7.01
N ALA A 381 -4.84 -1.90 6.21
CA ALA A 381 -4.61 -3.32 6.39
C ALA A 381 -3.29 -3.77 5.74
N ILE A 382 -2.81 -4.96 6.13
CA ILE A 382 -1.68 -5.63 5.46
C ILE A 382 -2.02 -5.76 3.97
N ASN A 383 -1.19 -5.19 3.09
CA ASN A 383 -1.54 -4.96 1.69
C ASN A 383 -0.43 -5.30 0.69
N PRO A 384 0.06 -6.54 0.62
CA PRO A 384 1.05 -6.91 -0.38
C PRO A 384 0.46 -6.74 -1.79
N ARG A 385 0.98 -5.76 -2.55
CA ARG A 385 0.55 -5.42 -3.92
C ARG A 385 1.73 -5.33 -4.89
N PRO A 386 2.54 -6.39 -5.02
CA PRO A 386 3.78 -6.34 -5.80
C PRO A 386 3.57 -5.97 -7.27
N TYR A 387 2.55 -6.49 -7.93
CA TYR A 387 2.28 -6.17 -9.34
C TYR A 387 1.77 -4.74 -9.53
N HIS A 388 0.87 -4.29 -8.66
CA HIS A 388 0.31 -2.94 -8.78
C HIS A 388 1.38 -1.88 -8.51
N TYR A 389 2.16 -2.04 -7.43
CA TYR A 389 3.23 -1.09 -7.12
C TYR A 389 4.38 -1.13 -8.13
N SER A 390 4.65 -2.26 -8.75
CA SER A 390 5.58 -2.35 -9.88
C SER A 390 5.08 -1.54 -11.08
N ALA A 391 3.81 -1.70 -11.45
CA ALA A 391 3.21 -0.93 -12.54
C ALA A 391 3.22 0.58 -12.25
N ILE A 392 2.89 0.99 -11.01
CA ILE A 392 2.95 2.39 -10.58
C ILE A 392 4.39 2.91 -10.65
N TYR A 393 5.37 2.16 -10.12
CA TYR A 393 6.76 2.55 -10.18
C TYR A 393 7.21 2.84 -11.62
N HIS A 394 6.91 1.93 -12.56
CA HIS A 394 7.27 2.10 -13.96
C HIS A 394 6.60 3.30 -14.64
N ALA A 395 5.38 3.66 -14.23
CA ALA A 395 4.71 4.86 -14.72
C ALA A 395 5.38 6.16 -14.24
N LEU A 396 5.94 6.17 -13.03
CA LEU A 396 6.53 7.35 -12.38
C LEU A 396 8.05 7.48 -12.59
N ASP A 397 8.75 6.34 -12.73
CA ASP A 397 10.21 6.26 -12.83
C ASP A 397 10.85 7.26 -13.81
N PRO A 398 10.31 7.51 -15.03
CA PRO A 398 10.93 8.43 -15.97
C PRO A 398 11.06 9.88 -15.48
N TYR A 399 10.25 10.29 -14.53
CA TYR A 399 10.13 11.68 -14.11
C TYR A 399 10.83 12.00 -12.79
N ILE A 400 11.14 10.99 -11.98
CA ILE A 400 11.69 11.14 -10.64
C ILE A 400 13.19 10.82 -10.57
N ASP A 401 13.90 11.55 -9.74
CA ASP A 401 15.31 11.27 -9.44
C ASP A 401 15.46 10.18 -8.35
N GLY A 402 14.45 10.00 -7.50
CA GLY A 402 14.40 9.02 -6.44
C GLY A 402 13.12 9.14 -5.61
N PHE A 403 13.03 8.36 -4.54
CA PHE A 403 11.86 8.34 -3.67
C PHE A 403 12.23 8.16 -2.19
N ILE A 404 11.36 8.62 -1.32
CA ILE A 404 11.21 8.15 0.07
C ILE A 404 9.70 7.96 0.26
N SER A 405 9.25 6.73 0.52
CA SER A 405 7.83 6.43 0.61
C SER A 405 7.21 6.91 1.91
N TYR A 406 5.93 7.25 1.87
CA TYR A 406 5.10 7.31 3.07
C TYR A 406 4.82 5.92 3.60
N SER A 407 4.89 5.74 4.90
CA SER A 407 4.52 4.51 5.58
C SER A 407 4.14 4.74 7.04
N ASP A 408 3.13 4.00 7.52
CA ASP A 408 2.64 4.03 8.90
C ASP A 408 2.56 2.61 9.48
N GLY A 409 3.70 1.93 9.58
CA GLY A 409 3.77 0.59 10.16
C GLY A 409 4.38 -0.44 9.22
N VAL A 410 4.12 -1.71 9.51
CA VAL A 410 4.68 -2.85 8.75
C VAL A 410 3.74 -3.43 7.70
N HIS A 411 2.53 -2.89 7.57
CA HIS A 411 1.50 -3.41 6.65
C HIS A 411 1.96 -3.49 5.20
N ASP A 412 2.83 -2.57 4.79
CA ASP A 412 3.37 -2.40 3.46
C ASP A 412 4.81 -2.93 3.30
N ASP A 413 5.25 -3.81 4.19
CA ASP A 413 6.63 -4.34 4.21
C ASP A 413 7.06 -4.90 2.84
N VAL A 414 6.22 -5.72 2.20
CA VAL A 414 6.45 -6.26 0.85
C VAL A 414 6.58 -5.12 -0.19
N ASN A 415 5.71 -4.11 -0.11
CA ASN A 415 5.67 -3.01 -1.07
C ASN A 415 6.93 -2.15 -1.01
N LYS A 416 7.48 -1.93 0.21
CA LYS A 416 8.77 -1.25 0.40
C LYS A 416 9.89 -1.96 -0.33
N ILE A 417 9.96 -3.28 -0.18
CA ILE A 417 11.00 -4.11 -0.80
C ILE A 417 10.87 -4.08 -2.33
N VAL A 418 9.67 -4.25 -2.86
CA VAL A 418 9.42 -4.18 -4.31
C VAL A 418 9.83 -2.83 -4.88
N TRP A 419 9.41 -1.74 -4.25
CA TRP A 419 9.73 -0.39 -4.72
C TRP A 419 11.24 -0.10 -4.68
N THR A 420 11.91 -0.52 -3.60
CA THR A 420 13.37 -0.38 -3.46
C THR A 420 14.13 -1.20 -4.50
N ALA A 421 13.74 -2.45 -4.73
CA ALA A 421 14.38 -3.33 -5.69
C ALA A 421 14.26 -2.79 -7.13
N LEU A 422 13.08 -2.29 -7.51
CA LEU A 422 12.85 -1.64 -8.82
C LEU A 422 13.65 -0.33 -8.98
N ALA A 423 13.84 0.41 -7.90
CA ALA A 423 14.67 1.62 -7.93
C ALA A 423 16.18 1.32 -7.94
N TRP A 424 16.57 0.11 -7.56
CA TRP A 424 17.91 -0.41 -7.78
C TRP A 424 18.10 -0.87 -9.23
N ASP A 425 17.21 -1.75 -9.71
CA ASP A 425 17.17 -2.23 -11.08
C ASP A 425 15.73 -2.24 -11.60
N ARG A 426 15.41 -1.30 -12.47
CA ARG A 426 14.08 -1.17 -13.06
C ARG A 426 13.61 -2.39 -13.86
N LYS A 427 14.49 -3.33 -14.17
CA LYS A 427 14.20 -4.54 -14.93
C LYS A 427 13.96 -5.76 -14.03
N ALA A 428 14.11 -5.59 -12.71
CA ALA A 428 13.82 -6.67 -11.78
C ALA A 428 12.34 -7.06 -11.89
N ASP A 429 12.06 -8.36 -11.91
CA ASP A 429 10.69 -8.86 -11.90
C ASP A 429 10.22 -9.16 -10.47
N GLU A 430 8.91 -9.02 -10.26
CA GLU A 430 8.30 -9.10 -8.94
C GLU A 430 8.51 -10.47 -8.30
N ARG A 431 8.46 -11.54 -9.08
CA ARG A 431 8.63 -12.91 -8.56
C ARG A 431 10.06 -13.13 -8.07
N THR A 432 11.06 -12.68 -8.80
CA THR A 432 12.47 -12.75 -8.37
C THR A 432 12.69 -11.93 -7.10
N ILE A 433 12.15 -10.72 -7.02
CA ILE A 433 12.21 -9.88 -5.80
C ILE A 433 11.61 -10.64 -4.61
N LEU A 434 10.45 -11.24 -4.80
CA LEU A 434 9.77 -11.98 -3.73
C LEU A 434 10.44 -13.31 -3.38
N LYS A 435 11.14 -13.96 -4.31
CA LYS A 435 12.01 -15.10 -4.02
C LYS A 435 13.16 -14.71 -3.10
N GLU A 436 13.85 -13.60 -3.39
CA GLU A 436 14.90 -13.07 -2.52
C GLU A 436 14.33 -12.68 -1.14
N TYR A 437 13.16 -12.05 -1.09
CA TYR A 437 12.45 -11.74 0.15
C TYR A 437 12.13 -13.00 0.95
N SER A 438 11.53 -13.99 0.32
CA SER A 438 11.13 -15.23 0.96
C SER A 438 12.35 -16.06 1.40
N ASN A 439 13.39 -16.09 0.58
CA ASN A 439 14.66 -16.73 0.93
C ASN A 439 15.28 -16.10 2.19
N TYR A 440 15.32 -14.77 2.24
CA TYR A 440 15.93 -14.06 3.35
C TYR A 440 15.13 -14.18 4.65
N PHE A 441 13.80 -14.08 4.59
CA PHE A 441 12.95 -14.05 5.79
C PHE A 441 12.39 -15.40 6.21
N PHE A 442 12.17 -16.32 5.28
CA PHE A 442 11.52 -17.61 5.54
C PHE A 442 12.43 -18.80 5.31
N GLY A 443 13.58 -18.59 4.64
CA GLY A 443 14.56 -19.63 4.33
C GLY A 443 14.41 -20.20 2.92
N SER A 444 15.49 -20.81 2.44
CA SER A 444 15.64 -21.21 1.04
C SER A 444 14.62 -22.25 0.59
N ALA A 445 14.20 -23.13 1.48
CA ALA A 445 13.19 -24.16 1.19
C ALA A 445 11.80 -23.55 0.87
N MET A 446 11.53 -22.32 1.34
CA MET A 446 10.25 -21.64 1.16
C MET A 446 10.29 -20.53 0.09
N ALA A 447 11.46 -20.28 -0.52
CA ALA A 447 11.67 -19.15 -1.39
C ALA A 447 10.68 -19.06 -2.56
N GLU A 448 10.45 -20.17 -3.26
CA GLU A 448 9.54 -20.25 -4.42
C GLU A 448 8.07 -20.19 -3.97
N ASP A 449 7.69 -21.11 -3.08
CA ASP A 449 6.28 -21.27 -2.71
C ASP A 449 5.72 -20.05 -1.97
N ALA A 450 6.51 -19.43 -1.08
CA ALA A 450 6.08 -18.22 -0.39
C ALA A 450 6.04 -17.02 -1.33
N ALA A 451 6.95 -16.89 -2.29
CA ALA A 451 6.88 -15.85 -3.31
C ALA A 451 5.60 -15.96 -4.14
N ASP A 452 5.28 -17.16 -4.64
CA ASP A 452 4.04 -17.42 -5.37
C ASP A 452 2.80 -17.20 -4.50
N GLY A 453 2.88 -17.58 -3.22
CA GLY A 453 1.84 -17.32 -2.22
C GLY A 453 1.58 -15.81 -2.01
N ILE A 454 2.61 -14.98 -1.92
CA ILE A 454 2.47 -13.52 -1.78
C ILE A 454 1.86 -12.91 -3.04
N LEU A 455 2.29 -13.34 -4.23
CA LEU A 455 1.67 -12.91 -5.50
C LEU A 455 0.18 -13.30 -5.58
N ALA A 456 -0.18 -14.44 -5.02
CA ALA A 456 -1.57 -14.89 -4.98
C ALA A 456 -2.44 -14.04 -4.03
N LEU A 457 -1.88 -13.53 -2.92
CA LEU A 457 -2.60 -12.63 -2.00
C LEU A 457 -3.09 -11.36 -2.72
N GLU A 458 -2.26 -10.74 -3.56
CA GLU A 458 -2.69 -9.57 -4.33
C GLU A 458 -3.85 -9.90 -5.29
N LYS A 459 -3.83 -11.09 -5.90
CA LYS A 459 -4.88 -11.53 -6.83
C LYS A 459 -6.22 -11.80 -6.13
N ASN A 460 -6.22 -12.06 -4.82
CA ASN A 460 -7.45 -12.22 -4.04
C ASN A 460 -8.35 -10.97 -4.10
N TRP A 461 -7.76 -9.79 -4.27
CA TRP A 461 -8.48 -8.52 -4.27
C TRP A 461 -8.95 -8.06 -5.66
N GLN A 462 -8.74 -8.88 -6.68
CA GLN A 462 -9.12 -8.56 -8.06
C GLN A 462 -10.49 -9.13 -8.43
N GLY A 463 -11.38 -8.26 -8.90
CA GLY A 463 -12.72 -8.64 -9.35
C GLY A 463 -13.71 -8.96 -8.21
N PRO A 464 -14.92 -9.44 -8.57
CA PRO A 464 -15.95 -9.77 -7.58
C PRO A 464 -15.54 -10.94 -6.68
N ILE A 465 -15.71 -10.77 -5.37
CA ILE A 465 -15.29 -11.76 -4.36
C ILE A 465 -15.94 -13.13 -4.54
N VAL A 466 -17.21 -13.16 -4.97
CA VAL A 466 -17.96 -14.41 -5.18
C VAL A 466 -17.32 -15.27 -6.26
N SER A 467 -16.99 -14.67 -7.40
CA SER A 467 -16.43 -15.35 -8.57
C SER A 467 -14.92 -15.60 -8.48
N ASN A 468 -14.23 -15.02 -7.48
CA ASN A 468 -12.79 -15.21 -7.30
C ASN A 468 -12.47 -16.53 -6.57
N GLY A 469 -12.44 -17.65 -7.33
CA GLY A 469 -12.02 -18.96 -6.79
C GLY A 469 -10.57 -19.03 -6.34
N GLY A 470 -9.72 -18.09 -6.77
CA GLY A 470 -8.33 -17.96 -6.37
C GLY A 470 -8.16 -17.78 -4.86
N ILE A 471 -9.12 -17.13 -4.18
CA ILE A 471 -9.09 -16.91 -2.72
C ILE A 471 -9.04 -18.26 -1.97
N ALA A 472 -9.86 -19.23 -2.35
CA ALA A 472 -9.86 -20.55 -1.71
C ALA A 472 -8.57 -21.33 -2.01
N ALA A 473 -8.03 -21.23 -3.22
CA ALA A 473 -6.77 -21.85 -3.60
C ALA A 473 -5.59 -21.23 -2.82
N THR A 474 -5.57 -19.92 -2.68
CA THR A 474 -4.57 -19.18 -1.89
C THR A 474 -4.57 -19.63 -0.43
N LEU A 475 -5.76 -19.72 0.21
CA LEU A 475 -5.85 -20.23 1.58
C LEU A 475 -5.32 -21.68 1.67
N THR A 476 -5.70 -22.55 0.73
CA THR A 476 -5.25 -23.96 0.71
C THR A 476 -3.73 -24.03 0.63
N ALA A 477 -3.10 -23.24 -0.22
CA ALA A 477 -1.64 -23.18 -0.36
C ALA A 477 -0.97 -22.71 0.95
N TRP A 478 -1.43 -21.59 1.52
CA TRP A 478 -0.87 -21.07 2.76
C TRP A 478 -1.07 -22.02 3.96
N LYS A 479 -2.21 -22.71 4.07
CA LYS A 479 -2.42 -23.75 5.10
C LYS A 479 -1.46 -24.92 4.95
N ALA A 480 -1.16 -25.32 3.72
CA ALA A 480 -0.18 -26.38 3.47
C ALA A 480 1.24 -25.93 3.88
N LEU A 481 1.63 -24.70 3.54
CA LEU A 481 2.91 -24.10 3.92
C LEU A 481 3.03 -23.95 5.44
N GLU A 482 2.01 -23.45 6.12
CA GLU A 482 1.95 -23.31 7.58
C GLU A 482 2.15 -24.66 8.29
N LYS A 483 1.43 -25.69 7.85
CA LYS A 483 1.53 -27.04 8.39
C LYS A 483 2.91 -27.65 8.19
N ALA A 484 3.54 -27.40 7.04
CA ALA A 484 4.86 -27.93 6.71
C ALA A 484 6.00 -27.23 7.46
N ASN A 485 5.79 -25.99 7.93
CA ASN A 485 6.85 -25.13 8.48
C ASN A 485 6.48 -24.52 9.85
N PRO A 486 6.23 -25.33 10.89
CA PRO A 486 5.79 -24.83 12.18
C PRO A 486 6.80 -23.90 12.87
N THR A 487 8.05 -23.95 12.52
CA THR A 487 9.11 -23.07 13.05
C THR A 487 8.94 -21.62 12.58
N LEU A 488 8.26 -21.37 11.45
CA LEU A 488 7.96 -20.04 10.94
C LEU A 488 6.78 -19.37 11.64
N ASN A 489 6.02 -20.09 12.45
CA ASN A 489 4.89 -19.53 13.18
C ASN A 489 5.28 -18.43 14.18
N ASN A 490 6.57 -18.28 14.51
CA ASN A 490 7.09 -17.15 15.30
C ASN A 490 7.65 -16.01 14.44
N ASN A 491 7.61 -16.11 13.11
CA ASN A 491 8.05 -15.06 12.20
C ASN A 491 6.89 -14.13 11.87
N TRP A 492 6.96 -12.87 12.27
CA TRP A 492 5.87 -11.93 12.10
C TRP A 492 5.52 -11.64 10.62
N ARG A 493 6.49 -11.67 9.70
CA ARG A 493 6.23 -11.51 8.26
C ARG A 493 5.44 -12.71 7.72
N TRP A 494 5.76 -13.92 8.20
CA TRP A 494 5.00 -15.12 7.89
C TRP A 494 3.57 -15.03 8.42
N GLN A 495 3.41 -14.62 9.69
CA GLN A 495 2.10 -14.44 10.33
C GLN A 495 1.24 -13.40 9.59
N MET A 496 1.83 -12.31 9.06
CA MET A 496 1.11 -11.32 8.28
C MET A 496 0.55 -11.90 6.96
N ASN A 497 1.31 -12.72 6.26
CA ASN A 497 0.85 -13.37 5.04
C ASN A 497 -0.24 -14.42 5.33
N LEU A 498 -0.07 -15.22 6.39
CA LEU A 498 -1.13 -16.12 6.86
C LEU A 498 -2.40 -15.34 7.21
N LEU A 499 -2.30 -14.28 8.00
CA LEU A 499 -3.45 -13.43 8.35
C LEU A 499 -4.20 -12.96 7.11
N ARG A 500 -3.50 -12.53 6.06
CA ARG A 500 -4.14 -12.15 4.79
C ARG A 500 -4.89 -13.30 4.15
N ALA A 501 -4.26 -14.47 4.04
CA ALA A 501 -4.87 -15.63 3.38
C ALA A 501 -6.15 -16.10 4.11
N TYR A 502 -6.08 -16.19 5.44
CA TYR A 502 -7.23 -16.58 6.26
C TYR A 502 -8.32 -15.53 6.26
N TYR A 503 -7.97 -14.25 6.37
CA TYR A 503 -8.92 -13.15 6.40
C TYR A 503 -9.70 -13.01 5.09
N ASP A 504 -9.02 -13.09 3.94
CA ASP A 504 -9.66 -13.01 2.63
C ASP A 504 -10.66 -14.15 2.41
N ALA A 505 -10.28 -15.35 2.79
CA ALA A 505 -11.16 -16.52 2.67
C ALA A 505 -12.37 -16.44 3.63
N TYR A 506 -12.16 -15.94 4.85
CA TYR A 506 -13.23 -15.71 5.81
C TYR A 506 -14.22 -14.68 5.31
N THR A 507 -13.73 -13.54 4.81
CA THR A 507 -14.56 -12.49 4.21
C THR A 507 -15.40 -13.04 3.05
N ARG A 508 -14.81 -13.83 2.15
CA ARG A 508 -15.54 -14.46 1.04
C ARG A 508 -16.60 -15.43 1.50
N GLY A 509 -16.26 -16.32 2.44
CA GLY A 509 -17.22 -17.31 2.96
C GLY A 509 -18.42 -16.67 3.65
N ARG A 510 -18.16 -15.64 4.47
CA ARG A 510 -19.23 -14.84 5.11
C ARG A 510 -20.08 -14.11 4.09
N TYR A 511 -19.47 -13.46 3.10
CA TYR A 511 -20.20 -12.73 2.08
C TYR A 511 -21.20 -13.63 1.35
N ILE A 512 -20.77 -14.82 0.93
CA ILE A 512 -21.66 -15.79 0.27
C ILE A 512 -22.81 -16.16 1.19
N TYR A 513 -22.51 -16.56 2.42
CA TYR A 513 -23.51 -16.98 3.40
C TYR A 513 -24.50 -15.86 3.76
N GLU A 514 -24.00 -14.68 4.06
CA GLU A 514 -24.83 -13.53 4.46
C GLU A 514 -25.69 -13.00 3.31
N THR A 515 -25.19 -13.09 2.06
CA THR A 515 -25.99 -12.78 0.85
C THR A 515 -27.15 -13.78 0.69
N GLU A 516 -26.91 -15.08 0.92
CA GLU A 516 -27.97 -16.10 0.91
C GLU A 516 -29.03 -15.83 1.99
N LEU A 517 -28.60 -15.41 3.18
CA LEU A 517 -29.55 -15.03 4.24
C LEU A 517 -30.40 -13.82 3.85
N GLU A 518 -29.82 -12.79 3.23
CA GLU A 518 -30.57 -11.62 2.77
C GLU A 518 -31.54 -11.98 1.65
N GLN A 519 -31.18 -12.89 0.73
CA GLN A 519 -32.10 -13.40 -0.28
C GLN A 519 -33.30 -14.08 0.36
N GLN A 520 -33.10 -14.97 1.37
CA GLN A 520 -34.19 -15.60 2.12
C GLN A 520 -35.07 -14.57 2.84
N VAL A 521 -34.47 -13.49 3.34
CA VAL A 521 -35.20 -12.36 3.93
C VAL A 521 -36.10 -11.70 2.89
N ASN A 522 -35.58 -11.36 1.72
CA ASN A 522 -36.36 -10.73 0.65
C ASN A 522 -37.54 -11.60 0.21
N GLU A 523 -37.32 -12.92 0.07
CA GLU A 523 -38.41 -13.89 -0.21
C GLU A 523 -39.47 -13.84 0.90
N LYS A 524 -39.07 -13.82 2.16
CA LYS A 524 -39.99 -13.75 3.31
C LYS A 524 -40.77 -12.43 3.36
N LEU A 525 -40.14 -11.30 3.02
CA LEU A 525 -40.83 -10.00 2.97
C LEU A 525 -41.89 -9.95 1.87
N LEU A 526 -41.70 -10.66 0.75
CA LEU A 526 -42.74 -10.78 -0.31
C LEU A 526 -43.96 -11.59 0.13
N GLU A 527 -43.82 -12.49 1.11
CA GLU A 527 -44.94 -13.22 1.69
C GLU A 527 -45.79 -12.37 2.67
N ALA A 528 -45.38 -11.13 3.00
CA ALA A 528 -46.02 -10.29 4.02
C ALA A 528 -47.53 -10.07 3.78
N THR A 529 -47.96 -10.03 2.54
CA THR A 529 -49.40 -9.92 2.20
C THR A 529 -50.23 -11.12 2.65
N SER A 530 -49.65 -12.30 2.79
CA SER A 530 -50.32 -13.53 3.21
C SER A 530 -50.17 -13.86 4.69
N ILE A 531 -49.09 -13.37 5.36
CA ILE A 531 -48.78 -13.69 6.76
C ILE A 531 -48.83 -12.50 7.71
N SER A 532 -49.00 -11.29 7.23
CA SER A 532 -48.89 -9.96 7.83
C SER A 532 -47.47 -9.41 7.86
N ALA A 533 -47.37 -8.06 7.83
CA ALA A 533 -46.09 -7.37 7.84
C ALA A 533 -45.27 -7.65 9.13
N ASP A 534 -45.92 -7.68 10.29
CA ASP A 534 -45.24 -7.91 11.58
C ASP A 534 -44.66 -9.33 11.69
N VAL A 535 -45.36 -10.34 11.17
CA VAL A 535 -44.86 -11.73 11.10
C VAL A 535 -43.69 -11.79 10.15
N ALA A 536 -43.80 -11.22 8.95
CA ALA A 536 -42.71 -11.22 7.96
C ALA A 536 -41.44 -10.56 8.50
N MET A 537 -41.54 -9.37 9.14
CA MET A 537 -40.39 -8.70 9.78
C MET A 537 -39.75 -9.54 10.90
N LYS A 538 -40.57 -10.21 11.72
CA LYS A 538 -40.07 -11.09 12.79
C LYS A 538 -39.30 -12.28 12.23
N GLU A 539 -39.83 -12.95 11.22
CA GLU A 539 -39.18 -14.08 10.56
C GLU A 539 -37.91 -13.63 9.83
N ALA A 540 -37.93 -12.49 9.14
CA ALA A 540 -36.77 -11.87 8.51
C ALA A 540 -35.64 -11.61 9.53
N ASN A 541 -35.94 -11.02 10.69
CA ASN A 541 -34.95 -10.83 11.77
C ASN A 541 -34.38 -12.17 12.27
N THR A 542 -35.21 -13.23 12.34
CA THR A 542 -34.76 -14.57 12.74
C THR A 542 -33.78 -15.16 11.71
N ILE A 543 -34.03 -14.93 10.43
CA ILE A 543 -33.13 -15.35 9.34
C ILE A 543 -31.81 -14.59 9.43
N LEU A 544 -31.85 -13.26 9.54
CA LEU A 544 -30.65 -12.43 9.64
C LEU A 544 -29.78 -12.79 10.85
N ALA A 545 -30.41 -13.12 11.98
CA ALA A 545 -29.70 -13.52 13.21
C ALA A 545 -28.89 -14.82 13.06
N LYS A 546 -29.13 -15.63 12.00
CA LYS A 546 -28.33 -16.84 11.74
C LYS A 546 -26.86 -16.53 11.48
N ALA A 547 -26.53 -15.34 10.98
CA ALA A 547 -25.15 -14.93 10.80
C ALA A 547 -24.35 -14.98 12.12
N GLU A 548 -25.00 -14.71 13.26
CA GLU A 548 -24.39 -14.77 14.60
C GLU A 548 -24.67 -16.10 15.32
N THR A 549 -25.88 -16.66 15.18
CA THR A 549 -26.28 -17.86 15.93
C THR A 549 -25.82 -19.16 15.25
N GLN A 550 -25.52 -19.12 13.97
CA GLN A 550 -25.04 -20.23 13.15
C GLN A 550 -23.89 -19.74 12.24
N PRO A 551 -22.80 -19.19 12.82
CA PRO A 551 -21.71 -18.61 12.02
C PRO A 551 -21.00 -19.68 11.19
N VAL A 552 -20.50 -19.26 10.02
CA VAL A 552 -19.72 -20.12 9.12
C VAL A 552 -18.23 -19.95 9.40
N MET A 553 -17.39 -20.94 9.01
CA MET A 553 -15.93 -20.88 9.04
C MET A 553 -15.33 -20.54 10.42
N THR A 554 -15.93 -21.03 11.50
CA THR A 554 -15.56 -20.71 12.88
C THR A 554 -14.08 -21.03 13.23
N GLU A 555 -13.52 -22.09 12.66
CA GLU A 555 -12.10 -22.44 12.84
C GLU A 555 -11.19 -21.37 12.22
N ILE A 556 -11.53 -20.85 11.05
CA ILE A 556 -10.77 -19.78 10.37
C ILE A 556 -10.88 -18.48 11.17
N HIS A 557 -12.07 -18.14 11.65
CA HIS A 557 -12.29 -16.98 12.52
C HIS A 557 -11.41 -17.05 13.77
N THR A 558 -11.38 -18.19 14.46
CA THR A 558 -10.54 -18.39 15.64
C THR A 558 -9.06 -18.20 15.29
N HIS A 559 -8.61 -18.78 14.19
CA HIS A 559 -7.20 -18.67 13.77
C HIS A 559 -6.79 -17.25 13.38
N ILE A 560 -7.68 -16.46 12.79
CA ILE A 560 -7.45 -15.01 12.55
C ILE A 560 -7.18 -14.28 13.85
N ILE A 561 -7.98 -14.56 14.91
CA ILE A 561 -7.79 -13.94 16.23
C ILE A 561 -6.46 -14.36 16.85
N GLU A 562 -6.06 -15.63 16.72
CA GLU A 562 -4.77 -16.14 17.18
C GLU A 562 -3.59 -15.48 16.49
N LEU A 563 -3.66 -15.31 15.17
CA LEU A 563 -2.63 -14.62 14.39
C LEU A 563 -2.51 -13.13 14.78
N CYS A 564 -3.62 -12.44 14.99
CA CYS A 564 -3.60 -11.07 15.48
C CYS A 564 -2.98 -10.95 16.88
N GLU A 565 -3.30 -11.90 17.77
CA GLU A 565 -2.70 -11.99 19.11
C GLU A 565 -1.18 -12.25 19.05
N ALA A 566 -0.75 -13.14 18.14
CA ALA A 566 0.66 -13.45 17.95
C ALA A 566 1.43 -12.24 17.39
N LEU A 567 0.87 -11.52 16.43
CA LEU A 567 1.43 -10.29 15.87
C LEU A 567 1.51 -9.16 16.91
N TYR A 568 0.49 -9.01 17.76
CA TYR A 568 0.56 -8.05 18.85
C TYR A 568 1.67 -8.39 19.85
N LYS A 569 1.82 -9.66 20.23
CA LYS A 569 2.87 -10.11 21.17
C LYS A 569 4.27 -9.97 20.58
N SER A 570 4.44 -10.23 19.30
CA SER A 570 5.77 -10.24 18.65
C SER A 570 6.28 -8.86 18.26
N ILE A 571 5.43 -8.03 17.68
CA ILE A 571 5.81 -6.73 17.10
C ILE A 571 4.91 -5.57 17.52
N GLY A 572 4.00 -5.76 18.48
CA GLY A 572 3.08 -4.72 18.93
C GLY A 572 2.05 -4.29 17.88
N LEU A 573 1.74 -5.13 16.87
CA LEU A 573 0.78 -4.79 15.82
C LEU A 573 -0.63 -4.66 16.39
N GLN A 574 -1.22 -3.48 16.27
CA GLN A 574 -2.48 -3.10 16.92
C GLN A 574 -3.66 -3.31 15.98
N THR A 575 -4.19 -4.52 15.93
CA THR A 575 -5.31 -4.91 15.04
C THR A 575 -6.70 -4.64 15.60
N SER A 576 -6.82 -3.92 16.72
CA SER A 576 -8.09 -3.53 17.35
C SER A 576 -7.90 -2.30 18.22
N VAL A 577 -8.83 -1.35 18.14
CA VAL A 577 -8.89 -0.19 19.03
C VAL A 577 -9.23 -0.66 20.45
N LYS A 578 -10.24 -1.52 20.59
CA LYS A 578 -10.73 -1.98 21.89
C LYS A 578 -9.76 -2.93 22.58
N LYS A 579 -9.19 -3.88 21.86
CA LYS A 579 -8.37 -4.95 22.45
C LYS A 579 -6.90 -4.57 22.56
N TYR A 580 -6.36 -3.91 21.53
CA TYR A 580 -4.92 -3.62 21.40
C TYR A 580 -4.60 -2.13 21.37
N GLN A 581 -5.57 -1.26 21.66
CA GLN A 581 -5.41 0.19 21.78
C GLN A 581 -4.80 0.83 20.52
N ALA A 582 -5.22 0.37 19.34
CA ALA A 582 -4.91 1.10 18.10
C ALA A 582 -5.41 2.54 18.21
N SER A 583 -4.68 3.50 17.64
CA SER A 583 -5.00 4.92 17.75
C SER A 583 -6.26 5.34 17.00
N GLY A 584 -6.81 4.47 16.15
CA GLY A 584 -8.07 4.67 15.44
C GLY A 584 -8.48 3.44 14.65
N LEU A 585 -9.76 3.36 14.29
CA LEU A 585 -10.30 2.26 13.47
C LEU A 585 -9.61 2.17 12.10
N GLU A 586 -9.21 3.30 11.52
CA GLU A 586 -8.50 3.34 10.24
C GLU A 586 -7.06 2.82 10.30
N ARG A 587 -6.50 2.65 11.50
CA ARG A 587 -5.10 2.30 11.74
C ARG A 587 -4.86 0.79 11.80
N GLY A 588 -5.41 0.06 10.84
CA GLY A 588 -5.22 -1.38 10.74
C GLY A 588 -6.01 -2.21 11.74
N ALA A 589 -7.06 -1.63 12.37
CA ALA A 589 -7.89 -2.29 13.37
C ALA A 589 -8.84 -3.32 12.74
N VAL A 590 -8.32 -4.26 11.98
CA VAL A 590 -9.08 -5.23 11.17
C VAL A 590 -9.95 -6.17 12.00
N LEU A 591 -9.61 -6.43 13.27
CA LEU A 591 -10.46 -7.23 14.16
C LEU A 591 -11.76 -6.52 14.54
N ASP A 592 -11.78 -5.19 14.57
CA ASP A 592 -12.99 -4.43 14.89
C ASP A 592 -13.99 -4.43 13.73
N PHE A 593 -13.57 -4.84 12.53
CA PHE A 593 -14.40 -5.01 11.34
C PHE A 593 -14.64 -6.47 10.95
N LEU A 594 -13.96 -7.42 11.59
CA LEU A 594 -13.96 -8.83 11.18
C LEU A 594 -15.37 -9.39 11.05
N ASP A 595 -16.26 -9.06 12.00
CA ASP A 595 -17.64 -9.55 12.08
C ASP A 595 -18.69 -8.51 11.66
N ARG A 596 -18.27 -7.42 11.00
CA ARG A 596 -19.19 -6.45 10.43
C ARG A 596 -20.09 -7.14 9.39
N PRO A 597 -21.43 -6.93 9.42
CA PRO A 597 -22.31 -7.53 8.42
C PRO A 597 -21.89 -7.19 6.98
N LEU A 598 -21.85 -8.22 6.14
CA LEU A 598 -21.58 -8.12 4.70
C LEU A 598 -22.86 -8.17 3.87
N ASN A 599 -24.01 -8.14 4.54
CA ASN A 599 -25.34 -7.91 3.98
C ASN A 599 -25.99 -6.68 4.64
N ASN A 600 -27.17 -6.32 4.21
CA ASN A 600 -27.89 -5.14 4.69
C ASN A 600 -28.56 -5.32 6.07
N ARG A 601 -28.13 -6.30 6.90
CA ARG A 601 -28.76 -6.60 8.20
C ARG A 601 -28.98 -5.38 9.09
N TRP A 602 -27.96 -4.58 9.32
CA TRP A 602 -28.07 -3.40 10.20
C TRP A 602 -29.05 -2.36 9.67
N TRP A 603 -29.07 -2.14 8.36
CA TRP A 603 -30.04 -1.23 7.73
C TRP A 603 -31.46 -1.79 7.82
N LEU A 604 -31.65 -3.09 7.56
CA LEU A 604 -32.96 -3.77 7.66
C LEU A 604 -33.52 -3.72 9.07
N GLU A 605 -32.71 -3.97 10.09
CA GLU A 605 -33.11 -3.86 11.50
C GLU A 605 -33.65 -2.47 11.84
N ASP A 606 -33.01 -1.41 11.33
CA ASP A 606 -33.43 -0.03 11.57
C ASP A 606 -34.68 0.33 10.73
N GLU A 607 -34.76 -0.14 9.49
CA GLU A 607 -35.97 0.01 8.65
C GLU A 607 -37.18 -0.73 9.27
N PHE A 608 -37.03 -1.95 9.76
CA PHE A 608 -38.12 -2.66 10.42
C PHE A 608 -38.62 -1.92 11.66
N LYS A 609 -37.74 -1.34 12.45
CA LYS A 609 -38.16 -0.47 13.59
C LYS A 609 -38.95 0.73 13.12
N ARG A 610 -38.51 1.40 12.05
CA ARG A 610 -39.21 2.56 11.46
C ARG A 610 -40.59 2.16 10.91
N ILE A 611 -40.66 1.04 10.21
CA ILE A 611 -41.89 0.53 9.57
C ILE A 611 -42.91 0.08 10.64
N GLN A 612 -42.47 -0.44 11.78
CA GLN A 612 -43.36 -1.00 12.83
C GLN A 612 -44.49 -0.06 13.28
N SER A 613 -44.25 1.25 13.26
CA SER A 613 -45.24 2.25 13.67
C SER A 613 -46.25 2.62 12.59
N LEU A 614 -46.11 2.15 11.35
CA LEU A 614 -46.96 2.49 10.21
C LEU A 614 -48.27 1.68 10.20
N PRO A 615 -49.34 2.16 9.53
CA PRO A 615 -50.48 1.32 9.20
C PRO A 615 -50.12 0.11 8.37
N GLU A 616 -50.84 -0.98 8.49
CA GLU A 616 -50.49 -2.28 7.80
C GLU A 616 -50.31 -2.12 6.29
N THR A 617 -51.20 -1.35 5.63
CA THR A 617 -51.07 -1.10 4.19
C THR A 617 -49.78 -0.40 3.80
N ASP A 618 -49.26 0.49 4.64
CA ASP A 618 -48.00 1.20 4.40
C ASP A 618 -46.79 0.35 4.77
N LYS A 619 -46.92 -0.50 5.81
CA LYS A 619 -45.93 -1.55 6.12
C LYS A 619 -45.73 -2.47 4.91
N LEU A 620 -46.80 -3.03 4.36
CA LEU A 620 -46.74 -3.94 3.21
C LEU A 620 -46.06 -3.31 2.01
N LYS A 621 -46.41 -2.06 1.66
CA LYS A 621 -45.74 -1.31 0.57
C LYS A 621 -44.24 -1.10 0.83
N ALA A 622 -43.88 -0.77 2.08
CA ALA A 622 -42.49 -0.57 2.44
C ALA A 622 -41.68 -1.87 2.36
N LEU A 623 -42.25 -2.99 2.81
CA LEU A 623 -41.60 -4.30 2.72
C LEU A 623 -41.46 -4.79 1.28
N GLU A 624 -42.47 -4.56 0.44
CA GLU A 624 -42.41 -4.86 -1.00
C GLU A 624 -41.30 -4.06 -1.68
N LEU A 625 -41.18 -2.76 -1.35
CA LEU A 625 -40.11 -1.90 -1.88
C LEU A 625 -38.72 -2.42 -1.46
N ILE A 626 -38.55 -2.79 -0.18
CA ILE A 626 -37.31 -3.34 0.33
C ILE A 626 -36.96 -4.66 -0.37
N ALA A 627 -37.89 -5.59 -0.46
CA ALA A 627 -37.67 -6.89 -1.09
C ALA A 627 -37.31 -6.83 -2.58
N ASN A 628 -37.85 -5.82 -3.28
CA ASN A 628 -37.59 -5.60 -4.71
C ASN A 628 -36.58 -4.48 -4.98
N TRP A 629 -35.77 -4.06 -3.99
CA TRP A 629 -34.86 -2.92 -4.13
C TRP A 629 -33.92 -3.07 -5.33
N GLU A 630 -33.39 -4.25 -5.53
CA GLU A 630 -32.47 -4.59 -6.63
C GLU A 630 -33.20 -5.32 -7.78
N ASN A 631 -34.38 -5.90 -7.53
CA ASN A 631 -35.18 -6.62 -8.51
C ASN A 631 -36.22 -5.70 -9.16
N VAL A 632 -35.84 -5.04 -10.20
CA VAL A 632 -36.62 -3.98 -10.85
C VAL A 632 -37.54 -4.45 -12.00
N GLY A 633 -37.61 -5.75 -12.22
CA GLY A 633 -38.45 -6.36 -13.24
C GLY A 633 -37.88 -6.37 -14.67
N PRO A 634 -38.56 -7.04 -15.60
CA PRO A 634 -38.07 -7.27 -16.95
C PRO A 634 -37.87 -5.97 -17.75
N GLY A 635 -36.72 -5.85 -18.40
CA GLY A 635 -36.38 -4.68 -19.23
C GLY A 635 -35.97 -3.45 -18.46
N SER A 636 -35.89 -3.57 -17.14
CA SER A 636 -35.30 -2.57 -16.24
C SER A 636 -33.94 -3.05 -15.77
N TYR A 637 -33.12 -2.14 -15.27
CA TYR A 637 -31.73 -2.42 -14.82
C TYR A 637 -31.47 -1.76 -13.48
N TYR A 638 -30.63 -2.42 -12.65
CA TYR A 638 -30.13 -1.89 -11.41
C TYR A 638 -28.61 -2.01 -11.38
N ASP A 639 -27.90 -0.97 -10.98
CA ASP A 639 -26.47 -0.95 -10.77
C ASP A 639 -26.13 -0.35 -9.39
N GLU A 640 -25.37 -1.09 -8.59
CA GLU A 640 -24.64 -0.58 -7.44
C GLU A 640 -23.29 -0.09 -7.96
N VAL A 641 -23.19 1.22 -8.18
CA VAL A 641 -22.19 1.83 -9.07
C VAL A 641 -20.74 1.63 -8.60
N GLY A 642 -20.53 1.64 -7.28
CA GLY A 642 -19.20 1.39 -6.68
C GLY A 642 -18.87 -0.08 -6.45
N ASN A 643 -19.74 -1.04 -6.82
CA ASN A 643 -19.55 -2.45 -6.59
C ASN A 643 -19.09 -3.14 -7.87
N VAL A 644 -17.88 -3.73 -7.86
CA VAL A 644 -17.30 -4.39 -9.03
C VAL A 644 -18.17 -5.53 -9.60
N GLY A 645 -18.93 -6.20 -8.73
CA GLY A 645 -19.83 -7.30 -9.12
C GLY A 645 -21.21 -6.88 -9.59
N LYS A 646 -21.64 -5.63 -9.31
CA LYS A 646 -22.99 -5.13 -9.58
C LYS A 646 -23.03 -3.84 -10.40
N SER A 647 -21.95 -3.53 -11.14
CA SER A 647 -21.79 -2.28 -11.93
C SER A 647 -21.43 -2.56 -13.39
N ILE A 648 -22.19 -3.46 -14.01
CA ILE A 648 -21.88 -3.94 -15.38
C ILE A 648 -22.03 -2.86 -16.45
N HIS A 649 -22.88 -1.85 -16.20
CA HIS A 649 -23.11 -0.76 -17.14
C HIS A 649 -22.16 0.43 -16.93
N VAL A 650 -21.36 0.43 -15.85
CA VAL A 650 -20.36 1.48 -15.62
C VAL A 650 -19.19 1.34 -16.60
N MET A 651 -18.89 2.41 -17.30
CA MET A 651 -17.73 2.49 -18.20
C MET A 651 -16.44 2.67 -17.37
N LYS A 652 -15.81 1.55 -17.04
CA LYS A 652 -14.64 1.51 -16.11
C LYS A 652 -13.34 2.01 -16.72
N GLY A 653 -13.27 2.13 -18.07
CA GLY A 653 -12.07 2.48 -18.78
C GLY A 653 -11.15 1.27 -19.07
N GLU A 654 -9.85 1.52 -19.15
CA GLU A 654 -8.83 0.51 -19.42
C GLU A 654 -8.50 -0.31 -18.17
N ASP A 655 -7.86 -1.47 -18.38
CA ASP A 655 -7.31 -2.26 -17.26
C ASP A 655 -6.30 -1.42 -16.46
N TRP A 656 -6.29 -1.56 -15.13
CA TRP A 656 -5.38 -0.81 -14.25
C TRP A 656 -3.90 -0.99 -14.61
N ARG A 657 -3.51 -2.09 -15.26
CA ARG A 657 -2.13 -2.30 -15.72
C ARG A 657 -1.71 -1.31 -16.79
N MET A 658 -2.68 -0.76 -17.54
CA MET A 658 -2.45 0.25 -18.57
C MET A 658 -2.55 1.67 -18.02
N ASP A 659 -3.21 1.85 -16.90
CA ASP A 659 -3.37 3.13 -16.19
C ASP A 659 -3.25 2.92 -14.67
N PRO A 660 -2.07 2.49 -14.17
CA PRO A 660 -1.90 2.05 -12.78
C PRO A 660 -2.09 3.15 -11.74
N ILE A 661 -2.03 4.40 -12.14
CA ILE A 661 -2.25 5.57 -11.27
C ILE A 661 -3.61 6.23 -11.52
N LEU A 662 -4.51 5.54 -12.23
CA LEU A 662 -5.91 5.92 -12.44
C LEU A 662 -6.10 7.36 -12.96
N ARG A 663 -5.29 7.76 -13.96
CA ARG A 663 -5.39 9.10 -14.56
C ARG A 663 -6.57 9.26 -15.49
N LYS A 664 -6.92 8.20 -16.20
CA LYS A 664 -8.01 8.16 -17.17
C LYS A 664 -9.20 7.34 -16.66
N ASN A 665 -8.93 6.45 -15.74
CA ASN A 665 -9.91 5.54 -15.19
C ASN A 665 -10.42 6.04 -13.84
N LEU A 666 -11.70 5.81 -13.60
CA LEU A 666 -12.32 6.10 -12.32
C LEU A 666 -12.23 4.87 -11.43
N ASN A 667 -12.05 5.10 -10.13
CA ASN A 667 -12.07 4.09 -9.10
C ASN A 667 -13.21 4.38 -8.12
N PRO A 668 -13.90 3.36 -7.58
CA PRO A 668 -14.87 3.57 -6.51
C PRO A 668 -14.25 4.22 -5.28
N GLY A 669 -14.93 5.19 -4.71
CA GLY A 669 -14.61 5.73 -3.41
C GLY A 669 -15.33 4.98 -2.30
N TYR A 670 -14.86 5.13 -1.07
CA TYR A 670 -15.43 4.50 0.12
C TYR A 670 -15.79 5.55 1.18
N ASP A 671 -16.99 5.43 1.78
CA ASP A 671 -17.47 6.35 2.81
C ASP A 671 -17.07 5.87 4.21
N PHE A 672 -16.11 6.57 4.81
CA PHE A 672 -15.66 6.36 6.19
C PHE A 672 -16.29 7.35 7.19
N SER A 673 -17.38 8.04 6.82
CA SER A 673 -17.95 9.10 7.67
C SER A 673 -18.27 8.64 9.10
N ASP A 674 -18.65 7.38 9.27
CA ASP A 674 -18.95 6.77 10.58
C ASP A 674 -17.87 5.73 10.97
N ASN A 675 -16.63 6.00 10.62
CA ASN A 675 -15.48 5.11 10.88
C ASN A 675 -15.68 3.68 10.34
N GLY A 676 -16.42 3.53 9.23
CA GLY A 676 -16.69 2.24 8.63
C GLY A 676 -17.74 1.38 9.34
N LEU A 677 -18.32 1.83 10.45
CA LEU A 677 -19.36 1.12 11.22
C LEU A 677 -20.78 1.65 10.95
N SER A 678 -20.98 2.32 9.82
CA SER A 678 -22.28 2.86 9.42
C SER A 678 -23.35 1.76 9.30
N ARG A 679 -24.56 2.09 9.76
CA ARG A 679 -25.75 1.25 9.62
C ARG A 679 -26.58 1.58 8.38
N LYS A 680 -26.04 2.40 7.49
CA LYS A 680 -26.64 2.67 6.17
C LYS A 680 -26.71 1.41 5.33
N ARG A 681 -27.54 1.41 4.28
CA ARG A 681 -27.51 0.37 3.25
C ARG A 681 -26.09 0.25 2.68
N LEU A 682 -25.61 -0.98 2.44
CA LEU A 682 -24.21 -1.21 2.02
C LEU A 682 -23.89 -0.50 0.70
N SER A 683 -24.83 -0.48 -0.24
CA SER A 683 -24.70 0.23 -1.52
C SER A 683 -24.45 1.75 -1.38
N TRP A 684 -24.72 2.33 -0.21
CA TRP A 684 -24.47 3.76 0.04
C TRP A 684 -23.08 4.04 0.62
N LEU A 685 -22.30 3.00 0.90
CA LEU A 685 -20.97 3.11 1.49
C LEU A 685 -19.86 3.10 0.45
N THR A 686 -20.16 2.67 -0.78
CA THR A 686 -19.27 2.80 -1.92
C THR A 686 -19.93 3.69 -2.98
N TYR A 687 -19.14 4.49 -3.66
CA TYR A 687 -19.65 5.45 -4.61
C TYR A 687 -18.68 5.70 -5.76
N MET A 688 -19.22 6.15 -6.88
CA MET A 688 -18.39 6.76 -7.93
C MET A 688 -18.48 8.27 -7.81
N ARG A 689 -17.35 8.93 -7.98
CA ARG A 689 -17.27 10.37 -8.09
C ARG A 689 -17.53 10.80 -9.53
N TRP A 690 -18.04 12.00 -9.67
CA TRP A 690 -18.11 12.65 -10.97
C TRP A 690 -16.66 12.92 -11.52
N PRO A 691 -16.42 12.91 -12.85
CA PRO A 691 -17.35 12.46 -13.89
C PRO A 691 -17.42 10.93 -13.96
N ILE A 692 -18.61 10.42 -14.21
CA ILE A 692 -18.82 8.98 -14.46
C ILE A 692 -19.69 8.81 -15.71
N ALA A 693 -19.57 7.67 -16.37
CA ALA A 693 -20.42 7.30 -17.49
C ALA A 693 -20.92 5.86 -17.33
N MET A 694 -22.18 5.67 -17.74
CA MET A 694 -22.81 4.35 -17.78
C MET A 694 -23.48 4.13 -19.14
N GLU A 695 -23.47 2.89 -19.63
CA GLU A 695 -24.01 2.56 -20.94
C GLU A 695 -25.05 1.44 -20.84
N TYR A 696 -26.27 1.70 -21.35
CA TYR A 696 -27.34 0.74 -21.47
C TYR A 696 -27.63 0.51 -22.95
N GLY A 697 -27.34 -0.68 -23.45
CA GLY A 697 -27.64 -1.11 -24.82
C GLY A 697 -28.94 -1.92 -24.90
N ASN A 698 -29.45 -2.10 -26.11
CA ASN A 698 -30.60 -2.97 -26.40
C ASN A 698 -31.86 -2.67 -25.57
N ILE A 699 -32.11 -1.38 -25.30
CA ILE A 699 -33.35 -0.96 -24.64
C ILE A 699 -34.54 -1.05 -25.58
N ASP A 700 -35.74 -1.24 -25.02
CA ASP A 700 -36.97 -1.27 -25.80
C ASP A 700 -37.34 0.14 -26.28
N THR A 701 -37.17 0.37 -27.59
CA THR A 701 -37.39 1.70 -28.20
C THR A 701 -38.85 2.16 -28.21
N SER A 702 -39.81 1.26 -27.92
CA SER A 702 -41.24 1.54 -27.83
C SER A 702 -41.70 1.87 -26.40
N ALA A 703 -40.86 1.62 -25.41
CA ALA A 703 -41.21 1.81 -24.00
C ALA A 703 -40.85 3.23 -23.50
N ARG A 704 -41.39 3.57 -22.34
CA ARG A 704 -40.94 4.75 -21.55
C ARG A 704 -39.98 4.31 -20.48
N TYR A 705 -39.06 5.16 -20.15
CA TYR A 705 -38.06 4.89 -19.11
C TYR A 705 -37.91 6.06 -18.14
N ILE A 706 -37.61 5.74 -16.89
CA ILE A 706 -37.18 6.69 -15.86
C ILE A 706 -35.82 6.23 -15.34
N VAL A 707 -34.85 7.15 -15.29
CA VAL A 707 -33.61 6.94 -14.55
C VAL A 707 -33.82 7.40 -13.12
N LYS A 708 -33.60 6.50 -12.15
CA LYS A 708 -33.54 6.84 -10.74
C LYS A 708 -32.09 6.84 -10.29
N VAL A 709 -31.70 7.81 -9.48
CA VAL A 709 -30.33 7.96 -8.96
C VAL A 709 -30.36 8.16 -7.47
N ASN A 710 -29.60 7.36 -6.75
CA ASN A 710 -29.26 7.58 -5.35
C ASN A 710 -27.81 8.07 -5.23
N GLY A 711 -27.59 9.04 -4.35
CA GLY A 711 -26.27 9.61 -4.14
C GLY A 711 -26.30 10.93 -3.39
N MET A 712 -25.13 11.48 -3.12
CA MET A 712 -24.96 12.76 -2.44
C MET A 712 -24.62 13.85 -3.47
N GLY A 713 -25.12 15.04 -3.25
CA GLY A 713 -24.89 16.19 -4.12
C GLY A 713 -25.92 16.30 -5.24
N GLU A 714 -25.65 17.11 -6.22
CA GLU A 714 -26.65 17.45 -7.24
C GLU A 714 -26.89 16.33 -8.24
N CYS A 715 -25.88 15.52 -8.55
CA CYS A 715 -25.96 14.37 -9.47
C CYS A 715 -26.69 14.73 -10.78
N LEU A 716 -26.34 15.87 -11.39
CA LEU A 716 -26.99 16.38 -12.60
C LEU A 716 -26.72 15.44 -13.77
N LEU A 717 -27.80 14.93 -14.38
CA LEU A 717 -27.75 13.87 -15.38
C LEU A 717 -27.80 14.44 -16.80
N LYS A 718 -26.94 13.92 -17.66
CA LYS A 718 -27.08 13.96 -19.12
C LYS A 718 -27.36 12.57 -19.66
N ILE A 719 -28.26 12.45 -20.62
CA ILE A 719 -28.53 11.22 -21.36
C ILE A 719 -28.18 11.48 -22.82
N ASN A 720 -27.28 10.69 -23.40
CA ASN A 720 -26.74 10.88 -24.75
C ASN A 720 -26.27 12.33 -25.00
N GLY A 721 -25.63 12.93 -24.00
CA GLY A 721 -25.11 14.29 -24.04
C GLY A 721 -26.17 15.40 -23.78
N GLN A 722 -27.45 15.07 -23.71
CA GLN A 722 -28.52 16.02 -23.43
C GLN A 722 -28.84 16.09 -21.94
N ARG A 723 -28.83 17.28 -21.36
CA ARG A 723 -29.25 17.52 -19.96
C ARG A 723 -30.73 17.20 -19.79
N VAL A 724 -31.04 16.36 -18.78
CA VAL A 724 -32.40 15.98 -18.43
C VAL A 724 -32.78 16.60 -17.09
N ALA A 725 -33.97 17.26 -17.05
CA ALA A 725 -34.47 17.82 -15.81
C ALA A 725 -35.10 16.72 -14.94
N PRO A 726 -34.87 16.73 -13.62
CA PRO A 726 -35.51 15.79 -12.71
C PRO A 726 -37.00 16.09 -12.53
N SER A 727 -37.81 15.04 -12.44
CA SER A 727 -39.21 15.12 -12.00
C SER A 727 -39.32 15.06 -10.47
N ARG A 728 -38.37 14.43 -9.80
CA ARG A 728 -38.22 14.37 -8.35
C ARG A 728 -36.75 14.59 -8.00
N TYR A 729 -36.52 15.35 -6.93
CA TYR A 729 -35.15 15.73 -6.58
C TYR A 729 -34.92 15.84 -5.08
N GLY A 730 -34.00 14.98 -4.57
CA GLY A 730 -33.46 15.03 -3.22
C GLY A 730 -31.93 15.06 -3.27
N LYS A 731 -31.24 15.55 -2.24
CA LYS A 731 -29.77 15.75 -2.24
C LYS A 731 -29.00 14.75 -1.38
N GLY A 732 -29.68 14.02 -0.50
CA GLY A 732 -29.07 13.08 0.43
C GLY A 732 -29.12 11.63 -0.02
N TYR A 733 -28.39 10.76 0.70
CA TYR A 733 -28.51 9.32 0.52
C TYR A 733 -29.92 8.84 0.91
N GLY A 734 -30.52 7.96 0.10
CA GLY A 734 -31.89 7.50 0.24
C GLY A 734 -32.95 8.45 -0.34
N GLU A 735 -32.58 9.68 -0.68
CA GLU A 735 -33.46 10.64 -1.36
C GLU A 735 -33.31 10.49 -2.87
N ILE A 736 -34.14 9.62 -3.45
CA ILE A 736 -34.06 9.27 -4.87
C ILE A 736 -34.35 10.48 -5.76
N LYS A 737 -33.48 10.68 -6.76
CA LYS A 737 -33.67 11.61 -7.87
C LYS A 737 -34.27 10.84 -9.03
N GLU A 738 -35.30 11.36 -9.70
CA GLU A 738 -35.96 10.71 -10.82
C GLU A 738 -35.88 11.60 -12.07
N PHE A 739 -35.42 11.01 -13.16
CA PHE A 739 -35.22 11.70 -14.44
C PHE A 739 -36.00 10.95 -15.54
N PRO A 740 -37.16 11.45 -15.99
CA PRO A 740 -37.87 10.89 -17.12
C PRO A 740 -37.00 10.94 -18.38
N VAL A 741 -36.84 9.80 -19.06
CA VAL A 741 -36.04 9.73 -20.29
C VAL A 741 -36.85 10.27 -21.47
N PRO A 742 -36.37 11.29 -22.18
CA PRO A 742 -37.07 11.80 -23.37
C PRO A 742 -37.25 10.69 -24.42
N GLU A 743 -38.46 10.58 -24.98
CA GLU A 743 -38.80 9.54 -25.96
C GLU A 743 -37.85 9.53 -27.17
N ALA A 744 -37.41 10.71 -27.61
CA ALA A 744 -36.46 10.84 -28.72
C ALA A 744 -35.10 10.18 -28.43
N LEU A 745 -34.68 10.11 -27.14
CA LEU A 745 -33.47 9.44 -26.72
C LEU A 745 -33.68 7.92 -26.63
N VAL A 746 -34.86 7.48 -26.13
CA VAL A 746 -35.21 6.04 -26.08
C VAL A 746 -35.23 5.44 -27.47
N LYS A 747 -35.74 6.15 -28.47
CA LYS A 747 -35.77 5.70 -29.89
C LYS A 747 -34.39 5.44 -30.51
N GLN A 748 -33.30 5.91 -29.86
CA GLN A 748 -31.92 5.62 -30.30
C GLN A 748 -31.48 4.18 -29.97
N GLY A 749 -32.22 3.46 -29.12
CA GLY A 749 -31.95 2.05 -28.76
C GLY A 749 -30.77 1.87 -27.78
N LYS A 750 -30.10 2.96 -27.43
CA LYS A 750 -28.96 3.00 -26.53
C LYS A 750 -29.01 4.27 -25.69
N LEU A 751 -28.75 4.14 -24.38
CA LEU A 751 -28.64 5.28 -23.47
C LEU A 751 -27.23 5.30 -22.88
N VAL A 752 -26.57 6.47 -22.97
CA VAL A 752 -25.33 6.76 -22.29
C VAL A 752 -25.62 7.84 -21.24
N LEU A 753 -25.49 7.46 -19.98
CA LEU A 753 -25.69 8.36 -18.84
C LEU A 753 -24.34 8.96 -18.44
N THR A 754 -24.30 10.27 -18.22
CA THR A 754 -23.14 10.99 -17.68
C THR A 754 -23.59 11.97 -16.61
N TRP A 755 -22.71 12.20 -15.63
CA TRP A 755 -22.96 13.15 -14.53
C TRP A 755 -21.92 14.24 -14.56
N ASP A 756 -22.38 15.50 -14.49
CA ASP A 756 -21.50 16.67 -14.37
C ASP A 756 -21.81 17.42 -13.08
N ASP A 757 -20.79 18.05 -12.49
CA ASP A 757 -20.93 19.07 -11.47
C ASP A 757 -20.74 20.44 -12.13
N ILE A 758 -21.64 21.40 -11.83
CA ILE A 758 -21.58 22.78 -12.37
C ILE A 758 -20.38 23.57 -11.86
N ASN A 759 -19.75 23.13 -10.76
CA ASN A 759 -18.65 23.82 -10.09
C ASN A 759 -17.31 23.12 -10.33
N GLU A 760 -17.07 22.60 -11.52
CA GLU A 760 -15.92 21.78 -11.89
C GLU A 760 -14.54 22.40 -11.69
N ASP A 761 -14.44 23.72 -11.62
CA ASP A 761 -13.16 24.43 -11.58
C ASP A 761 -12.32 24.16 -10.31
N PHE A 762 -12.93 23.56 -9.27
CA PHE A 762 -12.23 23.20 -8.05
C PHE A 762 -12.69 21.84 -7.52
N LEU A 763 -11.90 20.83 -7.77
CA LEU A 763 -12.04 19.50 -7.21
C LEU A 763 -11.77 19.48 -5.70
N ASN A 764 -12.55 20.23 -4.94
CA ASN A 764 -12.64 19.95 -3.52
C ASN A 764 -13.52 18.70 -3.37
N TRP A 765 -12.92 17.59 -2.97
CA TRP A 765 -13.59 16.30 -2.76
C TRP A 765 -14.88 16.40 -1.92
N ARG A 766 -15.02 17.45 -1.09
CA ARG A 766 -16.22 17.70 -0.27
C ARG A 766 -17.42 18.22 -1.08
N LYS A 767 -17.21 18.71 -2.28
CA LYS A 767 -18.26 19.29 -3.14
C LYS A 767 -18.66 18.41 -4.33
N GLN A 768 -17.98 17.27 -4.52
CA GLN A 768 -18.27 16.39 -5.64
C GLN A 768 -19.58 15.63 -5.44
N SER A 769 -20.36 15.50 -6.51
CA SER A 769 -21.46 14.54 -6.54
C SER A 769 -20.94 13.11 -6.41
N ARG A 770 -21.66 12.29 -5.64
CA ARG A 770 -21.34 10.89 -5.41
C ARG A 770 -22.53 10.05 -5.82
N VAL A 771 -22.38 9.19 -6.79
CA VAL A 771 -23.41 8.29 -7.27
C VAL A 771 -23.17 6.90 -6.67
N THR A 772 -24.17 6.36 -6.02
CA THR A 772 -24.11 5.04 -5.35
C THR A 772 -24.95 4.00 -6.04
N GLU A 773 -26.16 4.35 -6.46
CA GLU A 773 -27.09 3.43 -7.13
C GLU A 773 -27.76 4.11 -8.30
N VAL A 774 -27.97 3.34 -9.35
CA VAL A 774 -28.73 3.78 -10.54
C VAL A 774 -29.72 2.69 -10.95
N TRP A 775 -30.97 3.09 -11.16
CA TRP A 775 -32.00 2.27 -11.76
C TRP A 775 -32.39 2.87 -13.11
N LEU A 776 -32.46 2.06 -14.15
CA LEU A 776 -33.13 2.36 -15.38
C LEU A 776 -34.44 1.57 -15.41
N ILE A 777 -35.56 2.22 -15.09
CA ILE A 777 -36.86 1.59 -14.93
C ILE A 777 -37.66 1.71 -16.22
N LYS A 778 -38.05 0.57 -16.79
CA LYS A 778 -39.02 0.49 -17.86
C LYS A 778 -40.43 0.66 -17.28
N GLU A 779 -41.12 1.72 -17.68
CA GLU A 779 -42.52 1.91 -17.27
C GLU A 779 -43.43 0.86 -17.95
N THR A 780 -44.15 0.10 -17.13
CA THR A 780 -45.22 -0.76 -17.63
C THR A 780 -46.40 0.13 -18.00
N ASN A 781 -46.89 -0.01 -19.23
CA ASN A 781 -48.17 0.59 -19.60
C ASN A 781 -49.28 -0.09 -18.79
N ASN A 782 -49.49 0.29 -17.55
CA ASN A 782 -50.76 0.03 -16.89
C ASN A 782 -51.79 0.95 -17.57
N SER A 783 -52.43 0.40 -18.59
CA SER A 783 -53.71 0.93 -19.07
C SER A 783 -54.62 1.05 -17.84
N HIS A 784 -55.03 2.30 -17.53
CA HIS A 784 -56.07 2.61 -16.57
C HIS A 784 -57.37 1.83 -16.82
#